data_f06dd1a2206dc9dccd5c9b0c5293edf0
#
_entry.id   f06dd1a2206dc9dccd5c9b0c5293edf0
#
_cell.length_a   1.000
_cell.length_b   1.000
_cell.length_c   1.000
_cell.angle_alpha   90.00
_cell.angle_beta   90.00
_cell.angle_gamma   90.00
#
_symmetry.space_group_name_H-M   'P 1'
#
loop_
_entity.id
_entity.type
_entity.pdbx_description
1 polymer ?
#
loop_
_entity_poly.entity_id
_entity_poly.type
_entity_poly.pdbx_seq_one_letter_code
_entity_poly.pdbx_strand_id
1 'polypeptide(L)'
;MITSREFAHRGGRSNFGDGQSVGARPSGRITPVVVALLALLSAQASASARDIHYGAVTDVDVVACDQLHWRGRIDQSRNCYASLLRTGTSLAVRAEAAWALKDLQAANSWFQQAMRENPDDVATRVRWGDLYADSHQDAEAMDIYREVIERDGSNAFARLGAARVLAGSFDDAANAFLTPLLTDGTTKDGARVGALLLSARVALENGGYSEALAALDDAAEIVDRNDWPPLQIYALRAAADLLNNVTASRWTEISLAYNPHYGGIYAVPAHFYVITRRYRGAIDLYQRAVDIEPGLASAHEELGVNLLRDNQVSRARKHLVTAHDQDPFSPIAVNTLRLLDSFVNFTLINDPEMPDAAGLIPVTLRLHKKEAAAIAPYAIRLTREAIAEFTNRYDFALKEPVIIEMYPDHEDFAVRTAGMPGLGILGATFGYVVAMDSPSGRPPAQFQWGTTLWHELAHVFTLEASNHLVPRWFSEGISVFEEWRSGPNPGVRIPMSVYHAMKDDRFLPVAELDQGFLRPAYEEQIIVSYMQAGLVCQYIDTAFGAEALSGLLYKYRDGLQTSEAIEEVLGITPQEFDRDFNQFVRSRHGGILDNLEVWQRTSSSMRQKLSTGDWPGTIEMAKQLLDLLPQYVGPDSPYLALAHAQEELGQRRQAVAALKNFWQNGGYDPVALKRLSGWLYEENRSGEAIDVLRSVNLVDPLDQELHGTLGDMLLEAERAQEALMEYSIALALNPHDKATANYRMASAHHQLGNNEQSQDHLLQALDLAPNFRPAQRLLLDLMRTGTDNQH
;
A
#
# COMPACT_ATOMS: atom_id res chain seq x y z
N MET A 1 0.98 39.32 -10.60
CA MET A 1 -0.09 40.31 -10.83
C MET A 1 -0.82 39.87 -12.07
N ILE A 2 -1.96 39.31 -11.91
CA ILE A 2 -3.17 39.35 -12.73
C ILE A 2 -4.16 38.41 -12.06
N THR A 3 -5.18 38.95 -11.66
CA THR A 3 -6.36 38.81 -10.88
C THR A 3 -7.34 37.77 -11.36
N SER A 4 -7.90 37.06 -10.37
CA SER A 4 -9.19 36.32 -10.39
C SER A 4 -10.38 37.18 -10.84
N ARG A 5 -11.35 36.57 -11.56
CA ARG A 5 -12.80 36.85 -11.41
C ARG A 5 -13.65 35.87 -12.22
N GLU A 6 -14.51 35.14 -11.47
CA GLU A 6 -15.97 35.11 -11.61
C GLU A 6 -16.60 34.31 -12.76
N PHE A 7 -17.25 33.23 -12.39
CA PHE A 7 -18.60 32.91 -12.90
C PHE A 7 -19.47 32.36 -11.77
N ALA A 8 -20.46 33.14 -11.40
CA ALA A 8 -21.53 32.76 -10.49
C ALA A 8 -22.89 32.89 -11.21
N HIS A 9 -23.81 32.01 -10.80
CA HIS A 9 -25.27 32.13 -10.85
C HIS A 9 -26.09 32.06 -12.16
N ARG A 10 -26.93 31.05 -12.20
CA ARG A 10 -28.40 31.09 -12.37
C ARG A 10 -28.94 29.77 -11.84
N GLY A 11 -29.79 29.58 -10.82
CA GLY A 11 -30.93 30.37 -10.39
C GLY A 11 -32.21 29.80 -11.00
N GLY A 12 -32.90 28.86 -10.34
CA GLY A 12 -34.19 28.34 -10.74
C GLY A 12 -34.89 27.65 -9.56
N ARG A 13 -35.71 28.39 -8.79
CA ARG A 13 -36.62 27.86 -7.77
C ARG A 13 -37.86 27.25 -8.43
N SER A 14 -38.33 26.09 -7.92
CA SER A 14 -39.78 25.80 -7.85
C SER A 14 -40.07 24.94 -6.62
N ASN A 15 -41.00 25.45 -5.80
CA ASN A 15 -41.58 24.85 -4.63
C ASN A 15 -42.62 23.78 -5.00
N PHE A 16 -42.89 22.91 -4.03
CA PHE A 16 -44.07 22.18 -3.52
C PHE A 16 -43.60 20.76 -3.23
N GLY A 17 -43.82 20.13 -2.07
CA GLY A 17 -44.81 20.20 -1.03
C GLY A 17 -44.90 18.81 -0.41
N ASP A 18 -44.89 18.72 0.92
CA ASP A 18 -45.37 17.67 1.78
C ASP A 18 -44.95 16.18 1.68
N GLY A 19 -44.22 15.80 2.72
CA GLY A 19 -44.55 14.75 3.66
C GLY A 19 -44.58 13.30 3.21
N GLN A 20 -43.52 12.59 3.47
CA GLN A 20 -43.59 11.26 4.11
C GLN A 20 -42.21 10.85 4.62
N SER A 21 -42.15 10.51 5.91
CA SER A 21 -41.01 9.91 6.59
C SER A 21 -40.67 8.56 5.97
N VAL A 22 -39.58 8.49 5.21
CA VAL A 22 -38.97 7.23 4.80
C VAL A 22 -37.74 7.00 5.63
N GLY A 23 -37.75 5.94 6.42
CA GLY A 23 -36.70 5.51 7.29
C GLY A 23 -35.32 5.45 6.59
N ALA A 24 -34.37 6.07 7.23
CA ALA A 24 -32.97 5.96 6.87
C ALA A 24 -32.53 4.49 7.01
N ARG A 25 -32.28 3.83 5.89
CA ARG A 25 -31.50 2.58 5.88
C ARG A 25 -30.06 2.93 6.21
N PRO A 26 -29.43 2.33 7.20
CA PRO A 26 -27.99 2.42 7.36
C PRO A 26 -27.36 1.60 6.22
N SER A 27 -26.90 2.27 5.20
CA SER A 27 -26.00 1.68 4.22
C SER A 27 -24.63 1.52 4.89
N GLY A 28 -24.43 0.41 5.57
CA GLY A 28 -23.12 -0.10 5.91
C GLY A 28 -22.43 -0.56 4.61
N ARG A 29 -21.99 0.37 3.78
CA ARG A 29 -21.00 0.08 2.75
C ARG A 29 -19.67 -0.04 3.48
N ILE A 30 -19.27 -1.28 3.77
CA ILE A 30 -17.87 -1.61 3.89
C ILE A 30 -17.29 -1.28 2.52
N THR A 31 -16.56 -0.19 2.43
CA THR A 31 -15.85 0.25 1.23
C THR A 31 -14.95 -0.89 0.78
N PRO A 32 -14.83 -1.17 -0.52
CA PRO A 32 -13.90 -2.18 -1.05
C PRO A 32 -12.48 -1.66 -0.86
N VAL A 33 -11.83 -2.05 0.23
CA VAL A 33 -10.57 -1.47 0.70
C VAL A 33 -9.33 -2.20 0.17
N VAL A 34 -9.46 -3.33 -0.56
CA VAL A 34 -8.29 -4.21 -0.77
C VAL A 34 -7.97 -4.58 -2.23
N VAL A 35 -8.74 -4.17 -3.22
CA VAL A 35 -8.55 -4.62 -4.62
C VAL A 35 -7.36 -3.97 -5.35
N ALA A 36 -6.71 -2.96 -4.78
CA ALA A 36 -5.77 -2.10 -5.53
C ALA A 36 -4.27 -2.41 -5.39
N LEU A 37 -3.84 -3.43 -4.63
CA LEU A 37 -2.42 -3.55 -4.23
C LEU A 37 -1.47 -4.05 -5.32
N LEU A 38 -1.95 -4.72 -6.35
CA LEU A 38 -1.13 -5.20 -7.47
C LEU A 38 -1.29 -4.38 -8.73
N ALA A 39 -2.48 -3.84 -8.95
CA ALA A 39 -2.74 -2.96 -10.07
C ALA A 39 -1.87 -1.69 -10.05
N LEU A 40 -1.37 -1.28 -8.88
CA LEU A 40 -0.69 0.00 -8.70
C LEU A 40 0.83 -0.11 -8.44
N LEU A 41 1.39 -1.31 -8.25
CA LEU A 41 2.85 -1.50 -8.22
C LEU A 41 3.46 -1.61 -9.61
N SER A 42 2.64 -1.78 -10.62
CA SER A 42 3.03 -1.66 -12.01
C SER A 42 2.55 -0.31 -12.52
N ALA A 43 3.28 0.73 -12.23
CA ALA A 43 3.34 1.83 -13.15
C ALA A 43 3.49 1.20 -14.54
N GLN A 44 2.64 1.60 -15.47
CA GLN A 44 2.72 1.14 -16.83
C GLN A 44 4.20 1.15 -17.23
N ALA A 45 4.80 0.01 -17.53
CA ALA A 45 5.95 0.01 -18.38
C ALA A 45 5.43 0.58 -19.71
N SER A 46 5.16 1.88 -19.73
CA SER A 46 4.99 2.62 -20.97
C SER A 46 6.30 2.40 -21.68
N ALA A 47 6.24 1.53 -22.66
CA ALA A 47 7.30 1.42 -23.62
C ALA A 47 7.67 2.84 -24.05
N SER A 48 8.87 3.00 -24.60
CA SER A 48 9.34 4.29 -25.12
C SER A 48 8.21 5.03 -25.83
N ALA A 49 8.25 6.34 -25.84
CA ALA A 49 7.24 7.23 -26.44
C ALA A 49 6.79 6.86 -27.88
N ARG A 50 7.19 5.73 -28.37
CA ARG A 50 6.73 5.10 -29.60
C ARG A 50 7.03 3.60 -29.58
N ASP A 51 6.05 2.81 -29.14
CA ASP A 51 6.07 1.36 -29.30
C ASP A 51 6.27 0.93 -30.76
N ILE A 52 6.86 -0.23 -30.98
CA ILE A 52 6.90 -0.84 -32.31
C ILE A 52 5.48 -1.24 -32.68
N HIS A 53 4.86 -0.46 -33.56
CA HIS A 53 3.50 -0.72 -34.02
C HIS A 53 3.54 -1.61 -35.27
N TYR A 54 3.76 -2.90 -35.08
CA TYR A 54 3.85 -3.90 -36.12
C TYR A 54 2.68 -3.81 -37.12
N GLY A 55 2.93 -3.27 -38.34
CA GLY A 55 1.94 -3.21 -39.41
C GLY A 55 0.70 -2.33 -39.15
N ALA A 56 0.66 -1.57 -38.06
CA ALA A 56 -0.40 -0.58 -37.83
C ALA A 56 -0.21 0.68 -38.65
N VAL A 57 1.03 1.07 -38.92
CA VAL A 57 1.40 2.13 -39.84
C VAL A 57 1.80 1.49 -41.17
N THR A 58 1.13 1.89 -42.25
CA THR A 58 1.34 1.35 -43.62
C THR A 58 1.96 2.35 -44.59
N ASP A 59 2.07 3.62 -44.19
CA ASP A 59 2.72 4.64 -45.01
C ASP A 59 4.22 4.36 -45.14
N VAL A 60 4.70 4.24 -46.39
CA VAL A 60 6.06 3.80 -46.71
C VAL A 60 7.12 4.76 -46.20
N ASP A 61 6.84 6.06 -46.22
CA ASP A 61 7.80 7.07 -45.77
C ASP A 61 7.91 7.07 -44.21
N VAL A 62 6.79 6.89 -43.49
CA VAL A 62 6.80 6.75 -42.04
C VAL A 62 7.52 5.48 -41.65
N VAL A 63 7.21 4.35 -42.26
CA VAL A 63 7.88 3.06 -42.01
C VAL A 63 9.39 3.15 -42.27
N ALA A 64 9.83 3.88 -43.29
CA ALA A 64 11.26 4.08 -43.52
C ALA A 64 11.95 4.88 -42.41
N CYS A 65 11.30 5.90 -41.87
CA CYS A 65 11.81 6.65 -40.71
C CYS A 65 11.82 5.77 -39.44
N ASP A 66 10.81 4.94 -39.24
CA ASP A 66 10.71 3.98 -38.12
C ASP A 66 11.86 2.94 -38.19
N GLN A 67 12.15 2.39 -39.35
CA GLN A 67 13.27 1.46 -39.55
C GLN A 67 14.62 2.07 -39.18
N LEU A 68 14.85 3.35 -39.50
CA LEU A 68 16.05 4.06 -39.05
C LEU A 68 16.10 4.16 -37.50
N HIS A 69 14.99 4.50 -36.91
CA HIS A 69 14.89 4.61 -35.45
C HIS A 69 15.21 3.27 -34.77
N TRP A 70 14.53 2.20 -35.17
CA TRP A 70 14.68 0.88 -34.55
C TRP A 70 16.03 0.21 -34.83
N ARG A 71 16.77 0.68 -35.83
CA ARG A 71 18.17 0.28 -36.07
C ARG A 71 19.19 1.17 -35.35
N GLY A 72 18.75 2.08 -34.45
CA GLY A 72 19.60 2.97 -33.66
C GLY A 72 20.20 4.14 -34.44
N ARG A 73 19.68 4.43 -35.64
CA ARG A 73 20.13 5.57 -36.48
C ARG A 73 19.36 6.84 -36.08
N ILE A 74 19.51 7.25 -34.82
CA ILE A 74 18.63 8.24 -34.16
C ILE A 74 18.62 9.59 -34.89
N ASP A 75 19.79 10.14 -35.27
CA ASP A 75 19.84 11.43 -35.98
C ASP A 75 19.21 11.36 -37.37
N GLN A 76 19.40 10.24 -38.06
CA GLN A 76 18.83 10.02 -39.38
C GLN A 76 17.30 9.90 -39.31
N SER A 77 16.78 9.14 -38.31
CA SER A 77 15.35 9.03 -38.12
C SER A 77 14.70 10.35 -37.75
N ARG A 78 15.33 11.13 -36.85
CA ARG A 78 14.86 12.46 -36.46
C ARG A 78 14.77 13.42 -37.66
N ASN A 79 15.82 13.43 -38.51
CA ASN A 79 15.81 14.24 -39.74
C ASN A 79 14.74 13.75 -40.72
N CYS A 80 14.52 12.45 -40.81
CA CYS A 80 13.49 11.83 -41.60
C CYS A 80 12.10 12.33 -41.19
N TYR A 81 11.73 12.19 -39.88
CA TYR A 81 10.44 12.68 -39.35
C TYR A 81 10.29 14.21 -39.51
N ALA A 82 11.34 14.98 -39.23
CA ALA A 82 11.31 16.44 -39.43
C ALA A 82 11.06 16.83 -40.90
N SER A 83 11.50 16.03 -41.85
CA SER A 83 11.14 16.19 -43.24
C SER A 83 9.67 15.86 -43.50
N LEU A 84 9.16 14.73 -42.99
CA LEU A 84 7.76 14.34 -43.16
C LEU A 84 6.80 15.34 -42.51
N LEU A 85 7.15 15.91 -41.35
CA LEU A 85 6.34 16.95 -40.74
C LEU A 85 6.14 18.17 -41.65
N ARG A 86 7.17 18.54 -42.44
CA ARG A 86 7.11 19.68 -43.38
C ARG A 86 6.49 19.34 -44.73
N THR A 87 6.80 18.17 -45.26
CA THR A 87 6.51 17.80 -46.66
C THR A 87 5.56 16.59 -46.79
N GLY A 88 5.13 16.01 -45.68
CA GLY A 88 4.26 14.83 -45.68
C GLY A 88 2.97 15.04 -46.48
N THR A 89 2.64 14.01 -47.26
CA THR A 89 1.56 14.07 -48.26
C THR A 89 0.15 14.05 -47.66
N SER A 90 0.00 13.52 -46.43
CA SER A 90 -1.26 13.48 -45.68
C SER A 90 -1.12 14.06 -44.30
N LEU A 91 -2.27 14.45 -43.71
CA LEU A 91 -2.33 14.93 -42.32
C LEU A 91 -1.95 13.82 -41.32
N ALA A 92 -2.32 12.57 -41.61
CA ALA A 92 -1.96 11.40 -40.80
C ALA A 92 -0.43 11.20 -40.76
N VAL A 93 0.28 11.32 -41.89
CA VAL A 93 1.75 11.25 -41.97
C VAL A 93 2.40 12.35 -41.12
N ARG A 94 1.86 13.58 -41.18
CA ARG A 94 2.36 14.68 -40.35
C ARG A 94 2.09 14.43 -38.84
N ALA A 95 0.93 13.85 -38.51
CA ALA A 95 0.62 13.47 -37.14
C ALA A 95 1.61 12.43 -36.60
N GLU A 96 1.88 11.37 -37.37
CA GLU A 96 2.89 10.35 -37.02
C GLU A 96 4.29 10.95 -36.85
N ALA A 97 4.68 11.83 -37.75
CA ALA A 97 5.99 12.50 -37.71
C ALA A 97 6.11 13.43 -36.46
N ALA A 98 5.05 14.20 -36.14
CA ALA A 98 5.02 15.04 -34.95
C ALA A 98 5.10 14.18 -33.66
N TRP A 99 4.35 13.10 -33.61
CA TRP A 99 4.39 12.15 -32.51
C TRP A 99 5.78 11.54 -32.29
N ALA A 100 6.42 11.08 -33.40
CA ALA A 100 7.78 10.55 -33.36
C ALA A 100 8.83 11.57 -32.89
N LEU A 101 8.58 12.86 -33.11
CA LEU A 101 9.39 13.97 -32.61
C LEU A 101 9.01 14.43 -31.20
N LYS A 102 8.07 13.74 -30.54
CA LYS A 102 7.53 14.04 -29.21
C LYS A 102 6.76 15.36 -29.09
N ASP A 103 6.26 15.89 -30.20
CA ASP A 103 5.34 17.03 -30.23
C ASP A 103 3.90 16.51 -30.19
N LEU A 104 3.47 16.05 -29.00
CA LEU A 104 2.16 15.44 -28.80
C LEU A 104 1.00 16.40 -29.09
N GLN A 105 1.19 17.71 -28.87
CA GLN A 105 0.17 18.72 -29.16
C GLN A 105 -0.02 18.87 -30.67
N ALA A 106 1.07 18.97 -31.42
CA ALA A 106 1.01 19.02 -32.88
C ALA A 106 0.45 17.71 -33.45
N ALA A 107 0.88 16.55 -32.92
CA ALA A 107 0.36 15.24 -33.36
C ALA A 107 -1.16 15.14 -33.16
N ASN A 108 -1.67 15.48 -31.99
CA ASN A 108 -3.11 15.51 -31.71
C ASN A 108 -3.87 16.46 -32.65
N SER A 109 -3.33 17.66 -32.90
CA SER A 109 -3.94 18.64 -33.80
C SER A 109 -4.03 18.11 -35.27
N TRP A 110 -2.96 17.44 -35.75
CA TRP A 110 -2.95 16.83 -37.07
C TRP A 110 -3.90 15.63 -37.19
N PHE A 111 -3.96 14.75 -36.17
CA PHE A 111 -4.94 13.65 -36.16
C PHE A 111 -6.37 14.18 -36.14
N GLN A 112 -6.67 15.19 -35.33
CA GLN A 112 -7.98 15.83 -35.28
C GLN A 112 -8.38 16.39 -36.64
N GLN A 113 -7.45 17.04 -37.35
CA GLN A 113 -7.70 17.59 -38.67
C GLN A 113 -7.89 16.47 -39.72
N ALA A 114 -7.08 15.40 -39.65
CA ALA A 114 -7.22 14.23 -40.51
C ALA A 114 -8.62 13.59 -40.36
N MET A 115 -9.12 13.48 -39.13
CA MET A 115 -10.45 12.93 -38.84
C MET A 115 -11.60 13.84 -39.31
N ARG A 116 -11.39 15.16 -39.36
CA ARG A 116 -12.38 16.09 -39.97
C ARG A 116 -12.44 15.98 -41.46
N GLU A 117 -11.28 15.79 -42.14
CA GLU A 117 -11.22 15.63 -43.58
C GLU A 117 -11.70 14.26 -44.05
N ASN A 118 -11.39 13.20 -43.28
CA ASN A 118 -11.82 11.84 -43.63
C ASN A 118 -12.33 11.10 -42.35
N PRO A 119 -13.58 11.29 -41.96
CA PRO A 119 -14.17 10.68 -40.78
C PRO A 119 -14.23 9.14 -40.82
N ASP A 120 -14.14 8.55 -41.99
CA ASP A 120 -14.23 7.09 -42.18
C ASP A 120 -12.85 6.40 -42.23
N ASP A 121 -11.76 7.13 -42.06
CA ASP A 121 -10.42 6.56 -41.97
C ASP A 121 -10.21 5.89 -40.60
N VAL A 122 -10.59 4.61 -40.53
CA VAL A 122 -10.50 3.80 -39.34
C VAL A 122 -9.05 3.62 -38.90
N ALA A 123 -8.10 3.47 -39.81
CA ALA A 123 -6.69 3.27 -39.46
C ALA A 123 -6.12 4.50 -38.72
N THR A 124 -6.31 5.69 -39.26
CA THR A 124 -5.90 6.95 -38.63
C THR A 124 -6.63 7.17 -37.32
N ARG A 125 -7.89 6.77 -37.20
CA ARG A 125 -8.66 6.87 -35.94
C ARG A 125 -8.06 6.00 -34.82
N VAL A 126 -7.70 4.74 -35.11
CA VAL A 126 -7.04 3.86 -34.16
C VAL A 126 -5.69 4.46 -33.73
N ARG A 127 -4.90 4.97 -34.68
CA ARG A 127 -3.61 5.62 -34.33
C ARG A 127 -3.78 6.85 -33.46
N TRP A 128 -4.88 7.59 -33.62
CA TRP A 128 -5.21 8.70 -32.75
C TRP A 128 -5.59 8.19 -31.34
N GLY A 129 -6.26 7.05 -31.20
CA GLY A 129 -6.47 6.35 -29.94
C GLY A 129 -5.15 5.92 -29.27
N ASP A 130 -4.20 5.38 -30.08
CA ASP A 130 -2.87 5.01 -29.58
C ASP A 130 -2.09 6.24 -29.05
N LEU A 131 -2.21 7.42 -29.67
CA LEU A 131 -1.63 8.67 -29.17
C LEU A 131 -2.21 9.07 -27.80
N TYR A 132 -3.53 8.90 -27.62
CA TYR A 132 -4.15 9.19 -26.31
C TYR A 132 -3.66 8.23 -25.25
N ALA A 133 -3.57 6.93 -25.53
CA ALA A 133 -3.01 5.95 -24.61
C ALA A 133 -1.55 6.26 -24.24
N ASP A 134 -0.73 6.63 -25.23
CA ASP A 134 0.68 7.03 -25.02
C ASP A 134 0.83 8.35 -24.24
N SER A 135 -0.23 9.16 -24.20
CA SER A 135 -0.31 10.42 -23.45
C SER A 135 -1.05 10.29 -22.11
N HIS A 136 -1.17 9.07 -21.57
CA HIS A 136 -1.86 8.75 -20.29
C HIS A 136 -3.35 9.18 -20.25
N GLN A 137 -4.01 9.23 -21.40
CA GLN A 137 -5.42 9.56 -21.54
C GLN A 137 -6.21 8.30 -21.91
N ASP A 138 -6.18 7.32 -20.99
CA ASP A 138 -6.72 5.99 -21.19
C ASP A 138 -8.25 5.97 -21.45
N ALA A 139 -8.98 6.89 -20.83
CA ALA A 139 -10.42 7.00 -21.03
C ALA A 139 -10.76 7.43 -22.46
N GLU A 140 -10.09 8.46 -22.97
CA GLU A 140 -10.25 8.94 -24.34
C GLU A 140 -9.78 7.91 -25.38
N ALA A 141 -8.69 7.19 -25.09
CA ALA A 141 -8.21 6.10 -25.93
C ALA A 141 -9.27 4.97 -26.02
N MET A 142 -9.81 4.55 -24.87
CA MET A 142 -10.84 3.53 -24.79
C MET A 142 -12.12 3.92 -25.51
N ASP A 143 -12.53 5.20 -25.46
CA ASP A 143 -13.72 5.69 -26.17
C ASP A 143 -13.53 5.58 -27.68
N ILE A 144 -12.34 5.93 -28.17
CA ILE A 144 -11.99 5.79 -29.60
C ILE A 144 -11.98 4.31 -30.02
N TYR A 145 -11.35 3.44 -29.25
CA TYR A 145 -11.29 2.01 -29.57
C TYR A 145 -12.68 1.38 -29.55
N ARG A 146 -13.53 1.71 -28.59
CA ARG A 146 -14.92 1.23 -28.51
C ARG A 146 -15.73 1.70 -29.71
N GLU A 147 -15.62 2.98 -30.08
CA GLU A 147 -16.30 3.50 -31.29
C GLU A 147 -15.93 2.73 -32.55
N VAL A 148 -14.64 2.40 -32.72
CA VAL A 148 -14.16 1.61 -33.85
C VAL A 148 -14.69 0.19 -33.79
N ILE A 149 -14.65 -0.47 -32.64
CA ILE A 149 -15.13 -1.84 -32.44
C ILE A 149 -16.66 -1.94 -32.63
N GLU A 150 -17.43 -0.93 -32.24
CA GLU A 150 -18.89 -0.88 -32.50
C GLU A 150 -19.22 -0.81 -33.98
N ARG A 151 -18.40 -0.10 -34.79
CA ARG A 151 -18.57 0.01 -36.24
C ARG A 151 -18.03 -1.21 -36.99
N ASP A 152 -16.90 -1.72 -36.58
CA ASP A 152 -16.22 -2.89 -37.13
C ASP A 152 -15.68 -3.78 -35.98
N GLY A 153 -16.53 -4.70 -35.55
CA GLY A 153 -16.20 -5.65 -34.48
C GLY A 153 -15.00 -6.57 -34.79
N SER A 154 -14.52 -6.61 -36.04
CA SER A 154 -13.36 -7.38 -36.44
C SER A 154 -12.06 -6.59 -36.43
N ASN A 155 -12.08 -5.30 -36.12
CA ASN A 155 -10.88 -4.46 -36.14
C ASN A 155 -9.84 -4.90 -35.12
N ALA A 156 -8.80 -5.57 -35.59
CA ALA A 156 -7.77 -6.20 -34.75
C ALA A 156 -6.93 -5.16 -33.99
N PHE A 157 -6.61 -4.01 -34.58
CA PHE A 157 -5.78 -2.99 -33.93
C PHE A 157 -6.54 -2.24 -32.83
N ALA A 158 -7.83 -1.92 -33.04
CA ALA A 158 -8.66 -1.32 -32.00
C ALA A 158 -8.85 -2.28 -30.79
N ARG A 159 -9.06 -3.59 -31.07
CA ARG A 159 -9.09 -4.61 -30.01
C ARG A 159 -7.77 -4.70 -29.26
N LEU A 160 -6.62 -4.65 -29.97
CA LEU A 160 -5.30 -4.66 -29.33
C LEU A 160 -5.08 -3.41 -28.46
N GLY A 161 -5.47 -2.22 -28.94
CA GLY A 161 -5.39 -0.98 -28.17
C GLY A 161 -6.21 -1.07 -26.86
N ALA A 162 -7.46 -1.51 -26.97
CA ALA A 162 -8.31 -1.72 -25.80
C ALA A 162 -7.74 -2.77 -24.82
N ALA A 163 -7.20 -3.89 -25.34
CA ALA A 163 -6.55 -4.89 -24.50
C ALA A 163 -5.32 -4.34 -23.77
N ARG A 164 -4.50 -3.49 -24.43
CA ARG A 164 -3.33 -2.88 -23.79
C ARG A 164 -3.69 -1.95 -22.65
N VAL A 165 -4.68 -1.07 -22.85
CA VAL A 165 -5.16 -0.15 -21.81
C VAL A 165 -5.70 -0.92 -20.59
N LEU A 166 -6.54 -1.92 -20.82
CA LEU A 166 -7.09 -2.73 -19.72
C LEU A 166 -6.03 -3.57 -19.03
N ALA A 167 -5.10 -4.19 -19.77
CA ALA A 167 -4.00 -4.95 -19.17
C ALA A 167 -3.06 -4.04 -18.36
N GLY A 168 -2.87 -2.79 -18.77
CA GLY A 168 -2.11 -1.78 -18.02
C GLY A 168 -2.70 -1.46 -16.64
N SER A 169 -4.02 -1.60 -16.49
CA SER A 169 -4.74 -1.46 -15.21
C SER A 169 -5.06 -2.82 -14.54
N PHE A 170 -4.47 -3.92 -15.02
CA PHE A 170 -4.74 -5.31 -14.54
C PHE A 170 -6.22 -5.71 -14.57
N ASP A 171 -6.99 -5.13 -15.47
CA ASP A 171 -8.39 -5.48 -15.67
C ASP A 171 -8.49 -6.76 -16.51
N ASP A 172 -9.06 -7.83 -15.92
CA ASP A 172 -9.27 -9.11 -16.60
C ASP A 172 -10.14 -9.00 -17.85
N ALA A 173 -10.89 -7.92 -18.02
CA ALA A 173 -11.62 -7.63 -19.25
C ALA A 173 -10.69 -7.49 -20.47
N ALA A 174 -9.38 -7.27 -20.27
CA ALA A 174 -8.37 -7.34 -21.33
C ALA A 174 -8.43 -8.64 -22.13
N ASN A 175 -8.69 -9.77 -21.44
CA ASN A 175 -8.76 -11.09 -22.06
C ASN A 175 -9.91 -11.21 -23.08
N ALA A 176 -11.01 -10.50 -22.90
CA ALA A 176 -12.12 -10.50 -23.85
C ALA A 176 -11.74 -9.89 -25.21
N PHE A 177 -10.79 -8.93 -25.22
CA PHE A 177 -10.25 -8.33 -26.43
C PHE A 177 -9.06 -9.09 -26.98
N LEU A 178 -8.24 -9.69 -26.12
CA LEU A 178 -7.00 -10.39 -26.48
C LEU A 178 -7.26 -11.78 -27.10
N THR A 179 -8.12 -12.58 -26.51
CA THR A 179 -8.40 -13.96 -26.94
C THR A 179 -8.77 -14.08 -28.41
N PRO A 180 -9.69 -13.24 -28.98
CA PRO A 180 -10.00 -13.33 -30.42
C PRO A 180 -8.80 -13.05 -31.32
N LEU A 181 -7.87 -12.19 -30.91
CA LEU A 181 -6.67 -11.86 -31.69
C LEU A 181 -5.69 -13.04 -31.78
N LEU A 182 -5.68 -13.90 -30.76
CA LEU A 182 -4.80 -15.07 -30.66
C LEU A 182 -5.42 -16.30 -31.35
N THR A 183 -6.75 -16.45 -31.33
CA THR A 183 -7.44 -17.65 -31.81
C THR A 183 -7.95 -17.56 -33.24
N ASP A 184 -8.21 -16.35 -33.75
CA ASP A 184 -8.68 -16.16 -35.14
C ASP A 184 -7.49 -16.21 -36.12
N GLY A 185 -7.47 -17.23 -36.96
CA GLY A 185 -6.43 -17.40 -37.99
C GLY A 185 -6.42 -16.30 -39.07
N THR A 186 -7.42 -15.41 -39.11
CA THR A 186 -7.52 -14.28 -40.05
C THR A 186 -6.98 -12.99 -39.47
N THR A 187 -6.56 -12.97 -38.21
CA THR A 187 -5.96 -11.80 -37.55
C THR A 187 -4.72 -11.33 -38.31
N LYS A 188 -4.65 -10.02 -38.64
CA LYS A 188 -3.50 -9.43 -39.28
C LYS A 188 -2.22 -9.66 -38.48
N ASP A 189 -1.12 -10.00 -39.15
CA ASP A 189 0.18 -10.33 -38.55
C ASP A 189 0.62 -9.32 -37.46
N GLY A 190 0.52 -8.02 -37.72
CA GLY A 190 0.93 -6.99 -36.81
C GLY A 190 0.12 -6.95 -35.52
N ALA A 191 -1.21 -7.09 -35.60
CA ALA A 191 -2.08 -7.14 -34.43
C ALA A 191 -1.85 -8.44 -33.64
N ARG A 192 -1.58 -9.56 -34.35
CA ARG A 192 -1.28 -10.85 -33.74
C ARG A 192 0.04 -10.81 -32.98
N VAL A 193 1.11 -10.21 -33.55
CA VAL A 193 2.39 -9.98 -32.83
C VAL A 193 2.16 -9.15 -31.57
N GLY A 194 1.44 -8.03 -31.66
CA GLY A 194 1.10 -7.20 -30.50
C GLY A 194 0.34 -7.97 -29.42
N ALA A 195 -0.62 -8.84 -29.84
CA ALA A 195 -1.38 -9.68 -28.92
C ALA A 195 -0.51 -10.76 -28.26
N LEU A 196 0.39 -11.40 -29.01
CA LEU A 196 1.34 -12.38 -28.47
C LEU A 196 2.33 -11.76 -27.48
N LEU A 197 2.86 -10.56 -27.77
CA LEU A 197 3.73 -9.83 -26.84
C LEU A 197 3.02 -9.44 -25.56
N LEU A 198 1.76 -8.98 -25.65
CA LEU A 198 0.95 -8.66 -24.48
C LEU A 198 0.63 -9.93 -23.67
N SER A 199 0.28 -11.03 -24.36
CA SER A 199 0.06 -12.31 -23.70
C SER A 199 1.31 -12.83 -22.98
N ALA A 200 2.49 -12.73 -23.63
CA ALA A 200 3.76 -13.12 -23.01
C ALA A 200 4.09 -12.28 -21.77
N ARG A 201 3.88 -10.97 -21.84
CA ARG A 201 4.06 -10.09 -20.69
C ARG A 201 3.15 -10.48 -19.54
N VAL A 202 1.84 -10.62 -19.79
CA VAL A 202 0.85 -11.02 -18.78
C VAL A 202 1.17 -12.42 -18.22
N ALA A 203 1.64 -13.36 -19.05
CA ALA A 203 2.07 -14.67 -18.58
C ALA A 203 3.28 -14.56 -17.63
N LEU A 204 4.30 -13.75 -17.95
CA LEU A 204 5.45 -13.53 -17.05
C LEU A 204 5.03 -12.87 -15.74
N GLU A 205 4.13 -11.90 -15.78
CA GLU A 205 3.58 -11.25 -14.57
C GLU A 205 2.88 -12.27 -13.64
N ASN A 206 2.38 -13.37 -14.21
CA ASN A 206 1.69 -14.44 -13.48
C ASN A 206 2.55 -15.66 -13.18
N GLY A 207 3.84 -15.62 -13.49
CA GLY A 207 4.74 -16.77 -13.35
C GLY A 207 4.56 -17.86 -14.40
N GLY A 208 3.76 -17.64 -15.44
CA GLY A 208 3.57 -18.55 -16.59
C GLY A 208 4.73 -18.50 -17.57
N TYR A 209 5.89 -19.01 -17.15
CA TYR A 209 7.12 -18.95 -17.94
C TYR A 209 7.03 -19.68 -19.28
N SER A 210 6.50 -20.91 -19.28
CA SER A 210 6.37 -21.74 -20.49
C SER A 210 5.43 -21.12 -21.53
N GLU A 211 4.31 -20.58 -21.08
CA GLU A 211 3.31 -19.89 -21.89
C GLU A 211 3.90 -18.62 -22.51
N ALA A 212 4.66 -17.88 -21.73
CA ALA A 212 5.33 -16.66 -22.20
C ALA A 212 6.34 -16.97 -23.31
N LEU A 213 7.18 -17.98 -23.12
CA LEU A 213 8.16 -18.39 -24.14
C LEU A 213 7.49 -18.90 -25.42
N ALA A 214 6.42 -19.68 -25.32
CA ALA A 214 5.66 -20.14 -26.49
C ALA A 214 5.09 -18.96 -27.29
N ALA A 215 4.47 -17.98 -26.60
CA ALA A 215 3.96 -16.77 -27.27
C ALA A 215 5.09 -15.94 -27.90
N LEU A 216 6.26 -15.87 -27.29
CA LEU A 216 7.43 -15.16 -27.84
C LEU A 216 8.05 -15.90 -29.03
N ASP A 217 7.99 -17.23 -29.09
CA ASP A 217 8.43 -18.02 -30.24
C ASP A 217 7.50 -17.80 -31.42
N ASP A 218 6.17 -17.86 -31.21
CA ASP A 218 5.18 -17.55 -32.25
C ASP A 218 5.33 -16.11 -32.77
N ALA A 219 5.54 -15.14 -31.89
CA ALA A 219 5.76 -13.74 -32.27
C ALA A 219 7.04 -13.58 -33.10
N ALA A 220 8.13 -14.28 -32.73
CA ALA A 220 9.40 -14.21 -33.41
C ALA A 220 9.31 -14.74 -34.87
N GLU A 221 8.55 -15.83 -35.09
CA GLU A 221 8.34 -16.37 -36.44
C GLU A 221 7.63 -15.37 -37.35
N ILE A 222 6.62 -14.64 -36.82
CA ILE A 222 5.90 -13.63 -37.60
C ILE A 222 6.79 -12.41 -37.88
N VAL A 223 7.55 -11.94 -36.87
CA VAL A 223 8.45 -10.80 -36.97
C VAL A 223 9.56 -11.06 -38.00
N ASP A 224 10.17 -12.25 -37.96
CA ASP A 224 11.23 -12.64 -38.89
C ASP A 224 10.72 -12.71 -40.35
N ARG A 225 9.55 -13.33 -40.56
CA ARG A 225 8.91 -13.43 -41.89
C ARG A 225 8.62 -12.05 -42.51
N ASN A 226 8.32 -11.03 -41.70
CA ASN A 226 7.97 -9.69 -42.15
C ASN A 226 9.17 -8.70 -42.10
N ASP A 227 10.39 -9.12 -41.75
CA ASP A 227 11.57 -8.27 -41.52
C ASP A 227 11.27 -7.09 -40.54
N TRP A 228 10.51 -7.36 -39.51
CA TRP A 228 10.19 -6.38 -38.48
C TRP A 228 11.23 -6.34 -37.34
N PRO A 229 11.34 -5.22 -36.57
CA PRO A 229 12.28 -5.12 -35.48
C PRO A 229 11.95 -6.11 -34.34
N PRO A 230 12.88 -6.98 -33.89
CA PRO A 230 12.61 -7.99 -32.85
C PRO A 230 12.83 -7.51 -31.41
N LEU A 231 13.04 -6.21 -31.19
CA LEU A 231 13.54 -5.63 -29.95
C LEU A 231 12.66 -5.91 -28.74
N GLN A 232 11.31 -5.83 -28.87
CA GLN A 232 10.37 -6.12 -27.77
C GLN A 232 10.40 -7.61 -27.39
N ILE A 233 10.59 -8.52 -28.37
CA ILE A 233 10.76 -9.95 -28.13
C ILE A 233 12.02 -10.19 -27.30
N TYR A 234 13.13 -9.55 -27.69
CA TYR A 234 14.40 -9.70 -26.97
C TYR A 234 14.31 -9.18 -25.55
N ALA A 235 13.62 -8.05 -25.31
CA ALA A 235 13.42 -7.49 -23.99
C ALA A 235 12.59 -8.41 -23.07
N LEU A 236 11.48 -8.98 -23.59
CA LEU A 236 10.66 -9.93 -22.80
C LEU A 236 11.40 -11.27 -22.57
N ARG A 237 12.19 -11.76 -23.54
CA ARG A 237 13.05 -12.93 -23.30
C ARG A 237 14.14 -12.67 -22.28
N ALA A 238 14.73 -11.45 -22.27
CA ALA A 238 15.68 -11.06 -21.24
C ALA A 238 15.02 -10.98 -19.85
N ALA A 239 13.77 -10.52 -19.78
CA ALA A 239 12.98 -10.53 -18.54
C ALA A 239 12.69 -11.96 -18.08
N ALA A 240 12.30 -12.85 -18.99
CA ALA A 240 12.10 -14.25 -18.70
C ALA A 240 13.36 -14.95 -18.15
N ASP A 241 14.52 -14.71 -18.79
CA ASP A 241 15.82 -15.21 -18.30
C ASP A 241 16.09 -14.71 -16.87
N LEU A 242 15.87 -13.41 -16.62
CA LEU A 242 16.14 -12.79 -15.34
C LEU A 242 15.26 -13.35 -14.21
N LEU A 243 13.97 -13.59 -14.50
CA LEU A 243 13.04 -14.21 -13.55
C LEU A 243 13.44 -15.66 -13.20
N ASN A 244 14.13 -16.33 -14.10
CA ASN A 244 14.74 -17.66 -13.87
C ASN A 244 16.19 -17.61 -13.38
N ASN A 245 16.59 -16.49 -12.75
CA ASN A 245 17.93 -16.26 -12.19
C ASN A 245 19.08 -16.30 -13.20
N VAL A 246 18.82 -16.17 -14.51
CA VAL A 246 19.85 -16.01 -15.54
C VAL A 246 20.21 -14.54 -15.66
N THR A 247 21.21 -14.10 -14.88
CA THR A 247 21.59 -12.67 -14.77
C THR A 247 22.32 -12.11 -16.01
N ALA A 248 22.90 -12.97 -16.85
CA ALA A 248 23.59 -12.61 -18.09
C ALA A 248 22.78 -13.16 -19.30
N SER A 249 21.67 -12.52 -19.62
CA SER A 249 20.86 -12.93 -20.76
C SER A 249 21.56 -12.63 -22.10
N ARG A 250 21.67 -13.62 -22.97
CA ARG A 250 22.17 -13.45 -24.35
C ARG A 250 21.36 -12.43 -25.17
N TRP A 251 20.10 -12.28 -24.82
CA TRP A 251 19.18 -11.38 -25.52
C TRP A 251 19.58 -9.91 -25.37
N THR A 252 20.25 -9.57 -24.27
CA THR A 252 20.81 -8.24 -24.06
C THR A 252 21.88 -7.93 -25.12
N GLU A 253 22.84 -8.81 -25.34
CA GLU A 253 23.89 -8.62 -26.35
C GLU A 253 23.32 -8.59 -27.77
N ILE A 254 22.40 -9.48 -28.09
CA ILE A 254 21.74 -9.55 -29.41
C ILE A 254 20.95 -8.25 -29.68
N SER A 255 20.21 -7.75 -28.68
CA SER A 255 19.44 -6.52 -28.78
C SER A 255 20.31 -5.30 -29.01
N LEU A 256 21.40 -5.17 -28.24
CA LEU A 256 22.34 -4.03 -28.37
C LEU A 256 23.18 -4.09 -29.66
N ALA A 257 23.43 -5.29 -30.19
CA ALA A 257 24.02 -5.45 -31.51
C ALA A 257 23.05 -4.99 -32.63
N TYR A 258 21.73 -5.16 -32.46
CA TYR A 258 20.71 -4.68 -33.38
C TYR A 258 20.48 -3.17 -33.25
N ASN A 259 20.34 -2.67 -32.03
CA ASN A 259 20.19 -1.25 -31.70
C ASN A 259 20.92 -0.92 -30.39
N PRO A 260 22.10 -0.26 -30.46
CA PRO A 260 22.89 0.06 -29.27
C PRO A 260 22.24 1.12 -28.35
N HIS A 261 21.16 1.76 -28.78
CA HIS A 261 20.43 2.80 -28.05
C HIS A 261 19.05 2.33 -27.55
N TYR A 262 18.76 1.03 -27.58
CA TYR A 262 17.47 0.51 -27.14
C TYR A 262 17.45 0.28 -25.62
N GLY A 263 17.00 1.28 -24.87
CA GLY A 263 16.88 1.23 -23.40
C GLY A 263 15.86 0.21 -22.88
N GLY A 264 14.86 -0.13 -23.71
CA GLY A 264 13.83 -1.13 -23.38
C GLY A 264 14.40 -2.51 -23.01
N ILE A 265 15.62 -2.86 -23.50
CA ILE A 265 16.28 -4.13 -23.13
C ILE A 265 16.62 -4.24 -21.64
N TYR A 266 16.75 -3.10 -20.96
CA TYR A 266 16.95 -3.05 -19.51
C TYR A 266 15.67 -2.62 -18.79
N ALA A 267 14.87 -1.71 -19.37
CA ALA A 267 13.66 -1.19 -18.72
C ALA A 267 12.59 -2.29 -18.55
N VAL A 268 12.40 -3.18 -19.55
CA VAL A 268 11.42 -4.27 -19.46
C VAL A 268 11.80 -5.28 -18.35
N PRO A 269 13.03 -5.82 -18.29
CA PRO A 269 13.43 -6.67 -17.14
C PRO A 269 13.35 -5.95 -15.79
N ALA A 270 13.66 -4.64 -15.74
CA ALA A 270 13.55 -3.84 -14.51
C ALA A 270 12.13 -3.80 -13.96
N HIS A 271 11.13 -3.68 -14.83
CA HIS A 271 9.72 -3.76 -14.44
C HIS A 271 9.40 -5.05 -13.68
N PHE A 272 9.87 -6.20 -14.14
CA PHE A 272 9.68 -7.48 -13.45
C PHE A 272 10.42 -7.54 -12.11
N TYR A 273 11.52 -6.84 -11.95
CA TYR A 273 12.16 -6.68 -10.65
C TYR A 273 11.33 -5.83 -9.69
N VAL A 274 10.64 -4.78 -10.20
CA VAL A 274 9.74 -3.96 -9.37
C VAL A 274 8.57 -4.80 -8.84
N ILE A 275 7.87 -5.53 -9.70
CA ILE A 275 6.71 -6.34 -9.28
C ILE A 275 7.10 -7.51 -8.36
N THR A 276 8.35 -7.98 -8.45
CA THR A 276 8.91 -8.98 -7.51
C THR A 276 9.65 -8.33 -6.34
N ARG A 277 9.46 -7.04 -6.09
CA ARG A 277 10.00 -6.25 -4.96
C ARG A 277 11.53 -6.18 -4.90
N ARG A 278 12.25 -6.51 -5.97
CA ARG A 278 13.73 -6.43 -6.09
C ARG A 278 14.17 -5.03 -6.51
N TYR A 279 13.81 -4.00 -5.72
CA TYR A 279 13.90 -2.58 -6.09
C TYR A 279 15.32 -2.13 -6.43
N ARG A 280 16.34 -2.56 -5.70
CA ARG A 280 17.75 -2.20 -5.98
C ARG A 280 18.22 -2.74 -7.33
N GLY A 281 17.83 -3.97 -7.65
CA GLY A 281 18.11 -4.54 -8.97
C GLY A 281 17.37 -3.80 -10.09
N ALA A 282 16.14 -3.35 -9.84
CA ALA A 282 15.39 -2.51 -10.77
C ALA A 282 16.08 -1.15 -11.00
N ILE A 283 16.58 -0.50 -9.93
CA ILE A 283 17.34 0.76 -10.01
C ILE A 283 18.54 0.61 -10.93
N ASP A 284 19.32 -0.47 -10.77
CA ASP A 284 20.51 -0.73 -11.58
C ASP A 284 20.15 -0.92 -13.06
N LEU A 285 19.05 -1.61 -13.35
CA LEU A 285 18.60 -1.85 -14.72
C LEU A 285 18.02 -0.57 -15.34
N TYR A 286 17.18 0.18 -14.63
CA TYR A 286 16.68 1.46 -15.13
C TYR A 286 17.81 2.49 -15.33
N GLN A 287 18.82 2.48 -14.46
CA GLN A 287 20.00 3.35 -14.68
C GLN A 287 20.69 3.00 -15.99
N ARG A 288 20.90 1.72 -16.31
CA ARG A 288 21.46 1.28 -17.60
C ARG A 288 20.56 1.68 -18.78
N ALA A 289 19.23 1.59 -18.61
CA ALA A 289 18.28 2.00 -19.63
C ALA A 289 18.44 3.48 -19.99
N VAL A 290 18.48 4.37 -18.99
CA VAL A 290 18.63 5.82 -19.23
C VAL A 290 20.05 6.22 -19.67
N ASP A 291 21.06 5.43 -19.33
CA ASP A 291 22.44 5.67 -19.79
C ASP A 291 22.59 5.46 -21.31
N ILE A 292 21.89 4.46 -21.89
CA ILE A 292 21.94 4.18 -23.33
C ILE A 292 20.84 4.88 -24.12
N GLU A 293 19.71 5.20 -23.49
CA GLU A 293 18.59 5.94 -24.07
C GLU A 293 18.15 7.09 -23.14
N PRO A 294 18.91 8.20 -23.06
CA PRO A 294 18.61 9.33 -22.16
C PRO A 294 17.26 10.01 -22.44
N GLY A 295 16.64 9.75 -23.56
CA GLY A 295 15.32 10.24 -23.94
C GLY A 295 14.15 9.36 -23.51
N LEU A 296 14.39 8.27 -22.79
CA LEU A 296 13.35 7.33 -22.35
C LEU A 296 12.68 7.84 -21.04
N ALA A 297 11.62 8.66 -21.20
CA ALA A 297 10.92 9.32 -20.10
C ALA A 297 10.42 8.32 -19.05
N SER A 298 9.81 7.20 -19.49
CA SER A 298 9.30 6.16 -18.61
C SER A 298 10.39 5.51 -17.75
N ALA A 299 11.60 5.29 -18.30
CA ALA A 299 12.70 4.75 -17.51
C ALA A 299 13.24 5.76 -16.50
N HIS A 300 13.25 7.07 -16.81
CA HIS A 300 13.57 8.10 -15.83
C HIS A 300 12.52 8.18 -14.72
N GLU A 301 11.25 8.07 -15.05
CA GLU A 301 10.15 8.05 -14.09
C GLU A 301 10.26 6.87 -13.12
N GLU A 302 10.34 5.65 -13.66
CA GLU A 302 10.49 4.43 -12.88
C GLU A 302 11.77 4.42 -12.03
N LEU A 303 12.88 4.89 -12.60
CA LEU A 303 14.12 5.07 -11.84
C LEU A 303 13.90 6.03 -10.67
N GLY A 304 13.21 7.14 -10.88
CA GLY A 304 12.91 8.11 -9.85
C GLY A 304 12.04 7.53 -8.73
N VAL A 305 10.98 6.81 -9.08
CA VAL A 305 10.08 6.16 -8.10
C VAL A 305 10.83 5.08 -7.29
N ASN A 306 11.63 4.24 -7.95
CA ASN A 306 12.37 3.19 -7.26
C ASN A 306 13.54 3.73 -6.41
N LEU A 307 14.21 4.80 -6.84
CA LEU A 307 15.16 5.53 -5.99
C LEU A 307 14.50 6.11 -4.74
N LEU A 308 13.24 6.57 -4.85
CA LEU A 308 12.49 7.03 -3.69
C LEU A 308 12.16 5.87 -2.74
N ARG A 309 11.82 4.68 -3.27
CA ARG A 309 11.63 3.44 -2.48
C ARG A 309 12.90 3.03 -1.71
N ASP A 310 14.08 3.31 -2.26
CA ASP A 310 15.39 3.10 -1.61
C ASP A 310 15.88 4.35 -0.83
N ASN A 311 14.99 5.29 -0.49
CA ASN A 311 15.27 6.56 0.23
C ASN A 311 16.33 7.47 -0.42
N GLN A 312 16.60 7.33 -1.70
CA GLN A 312 17.55 8.19 -2.42
C GLN A 312 16.86 9.45 -2.98
N VAL A 313 16.24 10.22 -2.11
CA VAL A 313 15.31 11.33 -2.43
C VAL A 313 15.87 12.33 -3.43
N SER A 314 17.14 12.76 -3.25
CA SER A 314 17.76 13.76 -4.15
C SER A 314 18.00 13.22 -5.56
N ARG A 315 18.38 11.95 -5.69
CA ARG A 315 18.53 11.29 -6.99
C ARG A 315 17.16 11.05 -7.64
N ALA A 316 16.20 10.58 -6.85
CA ALA A 316 14.82 10.40 -7.29
C ALA A 316 14.25 11.67 -7.93
N ARG A 317 14.35 12.79 -7.21
CA ARG A 317 13.87 14.10 -7.73
C ARG A 317 14.51 14.47 -9.06
N LYS A 318 15.83 14.26 -9.21
CA LYS A 318 16.53 14.57 -10.47
C LYS A 318 15.94 13.80 -11.66
N HIS A 319 15.72 12.50 -11.49
CA HIS A 319 15.17 11.67 -12.56
C HIS A 319 13.69 11.96 -12.83
N LEU A 320 12.88 12.24 -11.80
CA LEU A 320 11.48 12.64 -11.95
C LEU A 320 11.33 14.00 -12.67
N VAL A 321 12.22 14.96 -12.40
CA VAL A 321 12.24 16.23 -13.16
C VAL A 321 12.57 15.96 -14.61
N THR A 322 13.58 15.11 -14.90
CA THR A 322 13.92 14.75 -16.28
C THR A 322 12.75 14.03 -16.98
N ALA A 323 12.06 13.13 -16.27
CA ALA A 323 10.86 12.46 -16.79
C ALA A 323 9.77 13.45 -17.12
N HIS A 324 9.46 14.37 -16.20
CA HIS A 324 8.45 15.42 -16.41
C HIS A 324 8.80 16.38 -17.54
N ASP A 325 10.07 16.75 -17.68
CA ASP A 325 10.52 17.62 -18.79
C ASP A 325 10.34 16.95 -20.17
N GLN A 326 10.44 15.60 -20.20
CA GLN A 326 10.29 14.80 -21.42
C GLN A 326 8.85 14.38 -21.69
N ASP A 327 8.08 14.15 -20.62
CA ASP A 327 6.65 13.81 -20.64
C ASP A 327 5.90 14.54 -19.53
N PRO A 328 5.43 15.76 -19.80
CA PRO A 328 4.72 16.57 -18.80
C PRO A 328 3.29 16.08 -18.50
N PHE A 329 2.82 15.08 -19.24
CA PHE A 329 1.49 14.49 -19.04
C PHE A 329 1.49 13.30 -18.09
N SER A 330 2.67 12.77 -17.72
CA SER A 330 2.74 11.66 -16.77
C SER A 330 2.18 12.05 -15.39
N PRO A 331 1.09 11.42 -14.92
CA PRO A 331 0.52 11.70 -13.62
C PRO A 331 1.45 11.23 -12.49
N ILE A 332 2.24 10.18 -12.71
CA ILE A 332 3.19 9.63 -11.73
C ILE A 332 4.30 10.63 -11.44
N ALA A 333 4.95 11.16 -12.50
CA ALA A 333 6.00 12.15 -12.33
C ALA A 333 5.48 13.42 -11.62
N VAL A 334 4.31 13.94 -12.04
CA VAL A 334 3.68 15.14 -11.46
C VAL A 334 3.32 14.92 -9.99
N ASN A 335 2.63 13.83 -9.68
CA ASN A 335 2.18 13.54 -8.32
C ASN A 335 3.37 13.32 -7.38
N THR A 336 4.38 12.55 -7.83
CA THR A 336 5.56 12.26 -6.99
C THR A 336 6.41 13.51 -6.77
N LEU A 337 6.56 14.41 -7.75
CA LEU A 337 7.24 15.69 -7.57
C LEU A 337 6.49 16.58 -6.57
N ARG A 338 5.15 16.66 -6.65
CA ARG A 338 4.31 17.37 -5.68
C ARG A 338 4.48 16.81 -4.27
N LEU A 339 4.51 15.49 -4.13
CA LEU A 339 4.79 14.83 -2.85
C LEU A 339 6.17 15.21 -2.31
N LEU A 340 7.20 15.19 -3.15
CA LEU A 340 8.55 15.59 -2.73
C LEU A 340 8.63 17.06 -2.31
N ASP A 341 7.82 17.94 -2.92
CA ASP A 341 7.71 19.34 -2.49
C ASP A 341 7.04 19.47 -1.12
N SER A 342 6.13 18.56 -0.75
CA SER A 342 5.48 18.56 0.57
C SER A 342 6.45 18.16 1.71
N PHE A 343 7.60 17.56 1.41
CA PHE A 343 8.58 17.12 2.42
C PHE A 343 9.15 18.27 3.27
N VAL A 344 8.99 19.54 2.85
CA VAL A 344 9.29 20.70 3.69
C VAL A 344 8.45 20.76 4.97
N ASN A 345 7.29 20.10 4.98
CA ASN A 345 6.39 20.00 6.14
C ASN A 345 6.75 18.84 7.07
N PHE A 346 7.67 17.99 6.68
CA PHE A 346 8.12 16.85 7.47
C PHE A 346 9.40 17.17 8.23
N THR A 347 9.65 16.42 9.28
CA THR A 347 10.90 16.42 10.03
C THR A 347 11.48 15.02 10.04
N LEU A 348 12.82 14.94 10.04
CA LEU A 348 13.54 13.68 10.25
C LEU A 348 13.94 13.60 11.73
N ILE A 349 13.57 12.52 12.37
CA ILE A 349 13.88 12.24 13.77
C ILE A 349 14.68 10.95 13.81
N ASN A 350 15.93 11.07 14.22
CA ASN A 350 16.76 9.91 14.48
C ASN A 350 16.53 9.43 15.91
N ASP A 351 16.62 8.14 16.10
CA ASP A 351 16.53 7.55 17.42
C ASP A 351 17.58 8.12 18.36
N PRO A 352 17.20 8.77 19.49
CA PRO A 352 18.15 9.46 20.36
C PRO A 352 19.04 8.54 21.20
N GLU A 353 18.66 7.28 21.40
CA GLU A 353 19.42 6.31 22.18
C GLU A 353 20.45 5.53 21.36
N MET A 354 20.68 5.99 20.14
CA MET A 354 21.64 5.40 19.23
C MET A 354 22.90 6.27 19.06
N PRO A 355 23.81 6.16 19.96
CA PRO A 355 25.18 6.18 19.51
C PRO A 355 25.91 4.96 20.07
N ASP A 356 26.80 4.34 19.39
CA ASP A 356 27.94 3.54 19.90
C ASP A 356 27.65 2.18 20.60
N ALA A 357 26.42 1.75 20.85
CA ALA A 357 26.18 0.38 21.31
C ALA A 357 26.31 -0.57 20.11
N ALA A 358 27.37 -1.30 20.03
CA ALA A 358 27.63 -2.30 18.99
C ALA A 358 26.41 -3.24 18.85
N GLY A 359 25.78 -3.19 17.68
CA GLY A 359 24.69 -4.10 17.29
C GLY A 359 23.27 -3.55 17.23
N LEU A 360 23.04 -2.27 17.57
CA LEU A 360 21.72 -1.64 17.39
C LEU A 360 21.60 -1.05 15.97
N ILE A 361 20.48 -1.31 15.32
CA ILE A 361 20.18 -0.76 14.00
C ILE A 361 19.58 0.63 14.13
N PRO A 362 20.09 1.66 13.42
CA PRO A 362 19.52 3.00 13.43
C PRO A 362 18.08 3.02 12.93
N VAL A 363 17.24 3.79 13.63
CA VAL A 363 15.86 4.06 13.22
C VAL A 363 15.72 5.54 12.92
N THR A 364 15.18 5.85 11.74
CA THR A 364 14.89 7.22 11.31
C THR A 364 13.40 7.34 11.00
N LEU A 365 12.73 8.30 11.60
CA LEU A 365 11.34 8.62 11.32
C LEU A 365 11.25 9.85 10.42
N ARG A 366 10.41 9.80 9.39
CA ARG A 366 9.96 10.97 8.63
C ARG A 366 8.50 11.23 8.97
N LEU A 367 8.26 12.21 9.81
CA LEU A 367 6.93 12.54 10.32
C LEU A 367 6.56 13.98 9.99
N HIS A 368 5.27 14.21 9.77
CA HIS A 368 4.78 15.56 9.59
C HIS A 368 4.94 16.37 10.88
N LYS A 369 5.42 17.63 10.78
CA LYS A 369 5.81 18.48 11.92
C LYS A 369 4.72 18.65 12.97
N LYS A 370 3.44 18.62 12.57
CA LYS A 370 2.30 18.80 13.49
C LYS A 370 2.06 17.59 14.41
N GLU A 371 2.53 16.41 14.05
CA GLU A 371 2.26 15.13 14.70
C GLU A 371 3.52 14.50 15.31
N ALA A 372 4.68 14.95 14.86
CA ALA A 372 5.95 14.32 15.16
C ALA A 372 6.19 14.14 16.67
N ALA A 373 5.83 15.15 17.47
CA ALA A 373 6.01 15.08 18.92
C ALA A 373 5.15 14.02 19.61
N ALA A 374 3.95 13.75 19.07
CA ALA A 374 3.03 12.76 19.62
C ALA A 374 3.37 11.34 19.17
N ILE A 375 3.79 11.16 17.92
CA ILE A 375 3.97 9.84 17.31
C ILE A 375 5.38 9.29 17.56
N ALA A 376 6.42 10.14 17.49
CA ALA A 376 7.81 9.69 17.48
C ALA A 376 8.19 8.82 18.70
N PRO A 377 7.84 9.15 19.95
CA PRO A 377 8.25 8.34 21.10
C PRO A 377 7.70 6.90 21.02
N TYR A 378 6.45 6.76 20.57
CA TYR A 378 5.80 5.46 20.44
C TYR A 378 6.33 4.67 19.24
N ALA A 379 6.51 5.34 18.09
CA ALA A 379 7.01 4.69 16.88
C ALA A 379 8.44 4.16 17.07
N ILE A 380 9.34 4.94 17.69
CA ILE A 380 10.70 4.48 18.01
C ILE A 380 10.66 3.26 18.94
N ARG A 381 9.89 3.33 20.02
CA ARG A 381 9.77 2.22 20.97
C ARG A 381 9.26 0.94 20.29
N LEU A 382 8.13 1.02 19.56
CA LEU A 382 7.58 -0.13 18.87
C LEU A 382 8.55 -0.71 17.83
N THR A 383 9.26 0.14 17.12
CA THR A 383 10.24 -0.31 16.12
C THR A 383 11.39 -1.05 16.77
N ARG A 384 11.91 -0.58 17.92
CA ARG A 384 12.95 -1.29 18.66
C ARG A 384 12.47 -2.64 19.19
N GLU A 385 11.26 -2.67 19.77
CA GLU A 385 10.63 -3.90 20.25
C GLU A 385 10.46 -4.91 19.11
N ALA A 386 9.97 -4.48 17.95
CA ALA A 386 9.81 -5.33 16.78
C ALA A 386 11.16 -5.84 16.24
N ILE A 387 12.16 -4.96 16.11
CA ILE A 387 13.50 -5.37 15.64
C ILE A 387 14.10 -6.42 16.60
N ALA A 388 14.01 -6.21 17.91
CA ALA A 388 14.51 -7.16 18.90
C ALA A 388 13.77 -8.51 18.80
N GLU A 389 12.44 -8.49 18.73
CA GLU A 389 11.61 -9.67 18.63
C GLU A 389 11.91 -10.48 17.36
N PHE A 390 11.91 -9.81 16.21
CA PHE A 390 12.08 -10.49 14.92
C PHE A 390 13.53 -10.94 14.67
N THR A 391 14.53 -10.21 15.19
CA THR A 391 15.93 -10.65 15.14
C THR A 391 16.09 -11.99 15.85
N ASN A 392 15.52 -12.12 17.04
CA ASN A 392 15.58 -13.37 17.79
C ASN A 392 14.72 -14.48 17.14
N ARG A 393 13.55 -14.12 16.63
CA ARG A 393 12.57 -15.06 16.08
C ARG A 393 13.02 -15.72 14.80
N TYR A 394 13.61 -14.92 13.89
CA TYR A 394 13.98 -15.35 12.54
C TYR A 394 15.49 -15.62 12.39
N ASP A 395 16.26 -15.50 13.47
CA ASP A 395 17.73 -15.63 13.47
C ASP A 395 18.39 -14.78 12.37
N PHE A 396 17.87 -13.57 12.19
CA PHE A 396 18.32 -12.64 11.14
C PHE A 396 18.53 -11.23 11.69
N ALA A 397 19.73 -10.70 11.51
CA ALA A 397 20.04 -9.31 11.89
C ALA A 397 19.94 -8.39 10.68
N LEU A 398 19.20 -7.29 10.83
CA LEU A 398 19.17 -6.22 9.82
C LEU A 398 20.55 -5.61 9.66
N LYS A 399 20.87 -5.07 8.48
CA LYS A 399 22.21 -4.55 8.13
C LYS A 399 22.24 -3.05 7.88
N GLU A 400 21.07 -2.45 7.64
CA GLU A 400 20.93 -1.04 7.29
C GLU A 400 19.88 -0.36 8.18
N PRO A 401 19.92 0.98 8.30
CA PRO A 401 18.92 1.74 9.05
C PRO A 401 17.50 1.51 8.54
N VAL A 402 16.56 1.35 9.46
CA VAL A 402 15.12 1.30 9.13
C VAL A 402 14.56 2.72 9.10
N ILE A 403 13.87 3.04 8.02
CA ILE A 403 13.24 4.34 7.81
C ILE A 403 11.74 4.18 7.80
N ILE A 404 11.04 4.95 8.64
CA ILE A 404 9.59 4.91 8.76
C ILE A 404 9.04 6.27 8.37
N GLU A 405 8.17 6.29 7.38
CA GLU A 405 7.49 7.47 6.87
C GLU A 405 6.00 7.37 7.17
N MET A 406 5.43 8.36 7.85
CA MET A 406 3.99 8.41 8.13
C MET A 406 3.35 9.65 7.51
N TYR A 407 2.27 9.44 6.78
CA TYR A 407 1.60 10.46 5.97
C TYR A 407 0.22 10.81 6.55
N PRO A 408 -0.02 12.08 6.94
CA PRO A 408 -1.32 12.51 7.45
C PRO A 408 -2.38 12.65 6.34
N ASP A 409 -1.96 12.65 5.08
CA ASP A 409 -2.83 12.62 3.91
C ASP A 409 -2.69 11.26 3.24
N HIS A 410 -3.79 10.51 3.19
CA HIS A 410 -3.83 9.19 2.59
C HIS A 410 -3.46 9.19 1.09
N GLU A 411 -3.81 10.25 0.37
CA GLU A 411 -3.45 10.38 -1.04
C GLU A 411 -1.94 10.61 -1.23
N ASP A 412 -1.29 11.32 -0.32
CA ASP A 412 0.18 11.46 -0.31
C ASP A 412 0.86 10.10 -0.03
N PHE A 413 0.30 9.29 0.88
CA PHE A 413 0.77 7.92 1.10
C PHE A 413 0.57 7.04 -0.15
N ALA A 414 -0.58 7.12 -0.80
CA ALA A 414 -0.85 6.39 -2.02
C ALA A 414 0.13 6.78 -3.15
N VAL A 415 0.39 8.07 -3.32
CA VAL A 415 1.40 8.59 -4.27
C VAL A 415 2.81 8.10 -3.89
N ARG A 416 3.15 8.10 -2.61
CA ARG A 416 4.45 7.59 -2.14
C ARG A 416 4.69 6.13 -2.50
N THR A 417 3.64 5.35 -2.45
CA THR A 417 3.68 3.90 -2.69
C THR A 417 3.65 3.55 -4.17
N ALA A 418 2.74 4.16 -4.92
CA ALA A 418 2.41 3.78 -6.28
C ALA A 418 2.52 4.92 -7.32
N GLY A 419 2.90 6.13 -6.92
CA GLY A 419 2.91 7.31 -7.80
C GLY A 419 1.52 7.88 -8.12
N MET A 420 0.45 7.22 -7.68
CA MET A 420 -0.94 7.56 -7.99
C MET A 420 -1.80 7.58 -6.73
N PRO A 421 -2.83 8.45 -6.65
CA PRO A 421 -3.81 8.46 -5.57
C PRO A 421 -4.78 7.27 -5.65
N GLY A 422 -5.56 7.05 -4.57
CA GLY A 422 -6.68 6.10 -4.56
C GLY A 422 -6.33 4.68 -4.11
N LEU A 423 -5.19 4.46 -3.47
CA LEU A 423 -4.75 3.17 -2.97
C LEU A 423 -5.45 2.80 -1.65
N GLY A 424 -6.03 1.61 -1.56
CA GLY A 424 -6.81 1.16 -0.40
C GLY A 424 -6.00 0.45 0.71
N ILE A 425 -4.69 0.73 0.87
CA ILE A 425 -3.81 0.09 1.87
C ILE A 425 -3.49 1.02 3.03
N LEU A 426 -2.93 0.48 4.11
CA LEU A 426 -2.56 1.22 5.31
C LEU A 426 -1.05 1.40 5.47
N GLY A 427 -0.27 0.50 4.89
CA GLY A 427 1.18 0.50 4.90
C GLY A 427 1.78 -0.17 3.67
N ALA A 428 3.05 0.06 3.42
CA ALA A 428 3.84 -0.58 2.37
C ALA A 428 5.33 -0.58 2.75
N THR A 429 6.00 -1.70 2.54
CA THR A 429 7.42 -1.88 2.86
C THR A 429 8.25 -2.11 1.61
N PHE A 430 9.34 -1.37 1.46
CA PHE A 430 10.28 -1.38 0.33
C PHE A 430 11.70 -1.81 0.76
N GLY A 431 11.82 -2.94 1.44
CA GLY A 431 13.05 -3.32 2.12
C GLY A 431 13.22 -2.54 3.43
N TYR A 432 14.24 -1.72 3.57
CA TYR A 432 14.47 -0.94 4.80
C TYR A 432 13.58 0.31 4.96
N VAL A 433 12.73 0.62 3.99
CA VAL A 433 11.81 1.77 4.05
C VAL A 433 10.39 1.29 4.22
N VAL A 434 9.74 1.76 5.28
CA VAL A 434 8.32 1.58 5.58
C VAL A 434 7.61 2.90 5.33
N ALA A 435 6.58 2.91 4.51
CA ALA A 435 5.67 4.03 4.34
C ALA A 435 4.27 3.62 4.80
N MET A 436 3.55 4.48 5.54
CA MET A 436 2.21 4.15 6.03
C MET A 436 1.35 5.38 6.27
N ASP A 437 0.04 5.16 6.39
CA ASP A 437 -0.85 6.20 6.88
C ASP A 437 -0.46 6.63 8.29
N SER A 438 -0.46 7.95 8.54
CA SER A 438 -0.43 8.47 9.90
C SER A 438 -1.79 8.26 10.57
N PRO A 439 -1.84 8.16 11.91
CA PRO A 439 -3.10 8.15 12.66
C PRO A 439 -4.08 9.24 12.28
N SER A 440 -3.61 10.43 11.92
CA SER A 440 -4.48 11.55 11.48
C SER A 440 -4.99 11.41 10.04
N GLY A 441 -4.41 10.53 9.23
CA GLY A 441 -4.85 10.26 7.85
C GLY A 441 -6.19 9.51 7.78
N ARG A 442 -6.66 9.01 8.91
CA ARG A 442 -7.92 8.25 9.03
C ARG A 442 -8.74 8.74 10.21
N PRO A 443 -10.08 8.60 10.17
CA PRO A 443 -10.90 8.82 11.36
C PRO A 443 -10.46 7.92 12.53
N PRO A 444 -10.50 8.42 13.78
CA PRO A 444 -10.15 7.63 14.96
C PRO A 444 -10.91 6.29 15.01
N ALA A 445 -10.26 5.25 15.50
CA ALA A 445 -10.78 3.89 15.62
C ALA A 445 -10.97 3.11 14.30
N GLN A 446 -10.62 3.66 13.14
CA GLN A 446 -10.70 2.90 11.90
C GLN A 446 -9.53 1.92 11.71
N PHE A 447 -8.36 2.20 12.29
CA PHE A 447 -7.24 1.27 12.32
C PHE A 447 -6.36 1.49 13.55
N GLN A 448 -5.56 0.50 13.90
CA GLN A 448 -4.58 0.57 14.95
C GLN A 448 -3.19 0.72 14.32
N TRP A 449 -2.68 1.95 14.30
CA TRP A 449 -1.43 2.26 13.62
C TRP A 449 -0.22 1.49 14.17
N GLY A 450 -0.22 1.17 15.47
CA GLY A 450 0.86 0.39 16.08
C GLY A 450 0.92 -1.05 15.56
N THR A 451 -0.24 -1.70 15.37
CA THR A 451 -0.32 -3.03 14.74
C THR A 451 0.09 -2.97 13.27
N THR A 452 -0.34 -1.92 12.54
CA THR A 452 0.10 -1.73 11.15
C THR A 452 1.62 -1.54 11.06
N LEU A 453 2.22 -0.73 11.93
CA LEU A 453 3.68 -0.57 11.97
C LEU A 453 4.39 -1.90 12.25
N TRP A 454 3.86 -2.71 13.18
CA TRP A 454 4.41 -4.04 13.48
C TRP A 454 4.36 -4.98 12.27
N HIS A 455 3.25 -4.99 11.55
CA HIS A 455 3.07 -5.72 10.29
C HIS A 455 4.12 -5.31 9.25
N GLU A 456 4.27 -4.02 9.01
CA GLU A 456 5.23 -3.51 8.04
C GLU A 456 6.69 -3.81 8.43
N LEU A 457 7.00 -3.78 9.74
CA LEU A 457 8.32 -4.16 10.23
C LEU A 457 8.60 -5.66 10.04
N ALA A 458 7.59 -6.54 10.13
CA ALA A 458 7.76 -7.95 9.79
C ALA A 458 8.13 -8.13 8.30
N HIS A 459 7.56 -7.30 7.41
CA HIS A 459 7.96 -7.29 5.99
C HIS A 459 9.41 -6.87 5.80
N VAL A 460 9.97 -5.95 6.58
CA VAL A 460 11.42 -5.62 6.52
C VAL A 460 12.24 -6.89 6.70
N PHE A 461 11.91 -7.70 7.71
CA PHE A 461 12.64 -8.95 7.98
C PHE A 461 12.41 -10.01 6.90
N THR A 462 11.17 -10.24 6.47
CA THR A 462 10.89 -11.28 5.46
C THR A 462 11.53 -10.97 4.11
N LEU A 463 11.55 -9.68 3.70
CA LEU A 463 12.18 -9.24 2.47
C LEU A 463 13.71 -9.36 2.53
N GLU A 464 14.33 -8.84 3.59
CA GLU A 464 15.78 -8.82 3.71
C GLU A 464 16.37 -10.23 3.97
N ALA A 465 15.71 -11.05 4.80
CA ALA A 465 16.17 -12.41 5.07
C ALA A 465 16.09 -13.31 3.85
N SER A 466 15.14 -13.05 2.94
CA SER A 466 14.95 -13.83 1.71
C SER A 466 15.60 -13.21 0.47
N ASN A 467 16.34 -12.12 0.58
CA ASN A 467 16.82 -11.32 -0.57
C ASN A 467 15.68 -10.95 -1.54
N HIS A 468 14.51 -10.62 -1.00
CA HIS A 468 13.29 -10.29 -1.74
C HIS A 468 12.73 -11.44 -2.63
N LEU A 469 13.08 -12.68 -2.33
CA LEU A 469 12.58 -13.86 -3.07
C LEU A 469 11.41 -14.56 -2.35
N VAL A 470 11.03 -14.10 -1.17
CA VAL A 470 9.89 -14.65 -0.44
C VAL A 470 8.60 -14.50 -1.26
N PRO A 471 7.78 -15.54 -1.41
CA PRO A 471 6.47 -15.44 -2.05
C PRO A 471 5.56 -14.52 -1.22
N ARG A 472 4.62 -13.86 -1.89
CA ARG A 472 3.79 -12.86 -1.24
C ARG A 472 2.98 -13.45 -0.08
N TRP A 473 2.35 -14.59 -0.31
CA TRP A 473 1.53 -15.24 0.71
C TRP A 473 2.28 -15.47 2.01
N PHE A 474 3.56 -15.85 1.93
CA PHE A 474 4.35 -16.17 3.11
C PHE A 474 4.81 -14.90 3.85
N SER A 475 5.20 -13.86 3.10
CA SER A 475 5.53 -12.56 3.68
C SER A 475 4.33 -11.95 4.41
N GLU A 476 3.15 -11.94 3.76
CA GLU A 476 1.90 -11.46 4.38
C GLU A 476 1.47 -12.37 5.55
N GLY A 477 1.62 -13.68 5.38
CA GLY A 477 1.28 -14.65 6.42
C GLY A 477 2.10 -14.48 7.69
N ILE A 478 3.42 -14.30 7.56
CA ILE A 478 4.29 -13.97 8.70
C ILE A 478 3.85 -12.65 9.35
N SER A 479 3.61 -11.61 8.57
CA SER A 479 3.23 -10.30 9.11
C SER A 479 1.92 -10.39 9.90
N VAL A 480 0.89 -11.03 9.37
CA VAL A 480 -0.39 -11.27 10.08
C VAL A 480 -0.20 -12.16 11.31
N PHE A 481 0.60 -13.19 11.21
CA PHE A 481 0.88 -14.08 12.35
C PHE A 481 1.61 -13.35 13.47
N GLU A 482 2.58 -12.51 13.16
CA GLU A 482 3.30 -11.70 14.14
C GLU A 482 2.43 -10.63 14.80
N GLU A 483 1.48 -10.04 14.06
CA GLU A 483 0.44 -9.20 14.69
C GLU A 483 -0.33 -9.95 15.77
N TRP A 484 -0.71 -11.19 15.49
CA TRP A 484 -1.50 -12.01 16.40
C TRP A 484 -0.71 -12.52 17.61
N ARG A 485 0.58 -12.82 17.40
CA ARG A 485 1.45 -13.46 18.40
C ARG A 485 2.15 -12.45 19.30
N SER A 486 2.83 -11.49 18.72
CA SER A 486 3.77 -10.62 19.40
C SER A 486 3.53 -9.12 19.17
N GLY A 487 2.56 -8.76 18.36
CA GLY A 487 2.19 -7.37 18.11
C GLY A 487 1.76 -6.61 19.37
N PRO A 488 1.68 -5.28 19.30
CA PRO A 488 1.36 -4.44 20.45
C PRO A 488 -0.08 -4.64 20.97
N ASN A 489 -0.91 -5.33 20.21
CA ASN A 489 -2.27 -5.71 20.57
C ASN A 489 -2.54 -7.14 20.10
N PRO A 490 -1.94 -8.15 20.77
CA PRO A 490 -1.98 -9.53 20.31
C PRO A 490 -3.41 -10.11 20.36
N GLY A 491 -3.67 -11.12 19.55
CA GLY A 491 -4.95 -11.82 19.45
C GLY A 491 -5.34 -12.12 18.02
N VAL A 492 -5.94 -13.29 17.82
CA VAL A 492 -6.39 -13.76 16.50
C VAL A 492 -7.71 -13.10 16.15
N ARG A 493 -7.73 -12.25 15.12
CA ARG A 493 -8.90 -11.50 14.67
C ARG A 493 -9.30 -11.93 13.26
N ILE A 494 -10.29 -12.80 13.17
CA ILE A 494 -10.79 -13.33 11.90
C ILE A 494 -12.14 -12.68 11.57
N PRO A 495 -12.28 -11.97 10.45
CA PRO A 495 -13.57 -11.44 9.99
C PRO A 495 -14.59 -12.55 9.66
N MET A 496 -15.87 -12.23 9.78
CA MET A 496 -16.94 -13.20 9.50
C MET A 496 -16.97 -13.69 8.04
N SER A 497 -16.55 -12.84 7.09
CA SER A 497 -16.38 -13.22 5.68
C SER A 497 -15.41 -14.38 5.51
N VAL A 498 -14.35 -14.43 6.32
CA VAL A 498 -13.35 -15.51 6.29
C VAL A 498 -13.92 -16.81 6.85
N TYR A 499 -14.74 -16.76 7.91
CA TYR A 499 -15.45 -17.95 8.40
C TYR A 499 -16.43 -18.51 7.36
N HIS A 500 -17.06 -17.64 6.56
CA HIS A 500 -17.86 -18.08 5.41
C HIS A 500 -16.99 -18.76 4.35
N ALA A 501 -15.85 -18.17 4.01
CA ALA A 501 -14.93 -18.79 3.06
C ALA A 501 -14.40 -20.15 3.54
N MET A 502 -14.11 -20.30 4.85
CA MET A 502 -13.73 -21.59 5.44
C MET A 502 -14.84 -22.62 5.33
N LYS A 503 -16.10 -22.23 5.59
CA LYS A 503 -17.26 -23.12 5.51
C LYS A 503 -17.53 -23.59 4.09
N ASP A 504 -17.30 -22.70 3.11
CA ASP A 504 -17.57 -22.91 1.69
C ASP A 504 -16.35 -23.55 0.94
N ASP A 505 -15.33 -24.01 1.67
CA ASP A 505 -14.08 -24.62 1.14
C ASP A 505 -13.37 -23.72 0.10
N ARG A 506 -13.35 -22.38 0.34
CA ARG A 506 -12.76 -21.39 -0.57
C ARG A 506 -11.28 -21.10 -0.25
N PHE A 507 -10.68 -21.80 0.69
CA PHE A 507 -9.24 -21.70 0.92
C PHE A 507 -8.47 -22.32 -0.23
N LEU A 508 -7.40 -21.64 -0.64
CA LEU A 508 -6.54 -22.11 -1.72
C LEU A 508 -5.54 -23.15 -1.19
N PRO A 509 -5.11 -24.11 -2.05
CA PRO A 509 -3.93 -24.91 -1.75
C PRO A 509 -2.72 -24.01 -1.45
N VAL A 510 -1.84 -24.41 -0.52
CA VAL A 510 -0.69 -23.61 -0.11
C VAL A 510 0.23 -23.25 -1.29
N ALA A 511 0.39 -24.15 -2.26
CA ALA A 511 1.18 -23.92 -3.47
C ALA A 511 0.59 -22.85 -4.40
N GLU A 512 -0.72 -22.54 -4.27
CA GLU A 512 -1.45 -21.60 -5.12
C GLU A 512 -1.86 -20.35 -4.35
N LEU A 513 -1.48 -20.22 -3.09
CA LEU A 513 -2.00 -19.15 -2.21
C LEU A 513 -1.62 -17.74 -2.68
N ASP A 514 -0.51 -17.56 -3.40
CA ASP A 514 -0.17 -16.31 -4.05
C ASP A 514 -1.25 -15.80 -5.03
N GLN A 515 -1.97 -16.70 -5.70
CA GLN A 515 -3.03 -16.32 -6.64
C GLN A 515 -4.16 -15.55 -5.98
N GLY A 516 -4.46 -15.85 -4.71
CA GLY A 516 -5.48 -15.13 -3.95
C GLY A 516 -5.14 -13.67 -3.65
N PHE A 517 -3.85 -13.30 -3.73
CA PHE A 517 -3.37 -11.93 -3.65
C PHE A 517 -3.22 -11.29 -5.03
N LEU A 518 -2.81 -12.05 -6.03
CA LEU A 518 -2.48 -11.56 -7.36
C LEU A 518 -3.72 -11.43 -8.26
N ARG A 519 -4.65 -12.38 -8.15
CA ARG A 519 -5.85 -12.50 -8.99
C ARG A 519 -7.04 -12.99 -8.18
N PRO A 520 -7.61 -12.14 -7.34
CA PRO A 520 -8.78 -12.54 -6.55
C PRO A 520 -9.95 -12.91 -7.47
N ALA A 521 -10.50 -14.11 -7.30
CA ALA A 521 -11.64 -14.59 -8.07
C ALA A 521 -12.99 -14.03 -7.57
N TYR A 522 -13.01 -13.39 -6.37
CA TYR A 522 -14.18 -12.76 -5.75
C TYR A 522 -13.75 -11.61 -4.83
N GLU A 523 -14.64 -10.68 -4.55
CA GLU A 523 -14.39 -9.39 -3.88
C GLU A 523 -13.64 -9.52 -2.54
N GLU A 524 -13.98 -10.50 -1.70
CA GLU A 524 -13.36 -10.64 -0.38
C GLU A 524 -12.13 -11.57 -0.37
N GLN A 525 -11.72 -12.14 -1.51
CA GLN A 525 -10.65 -13.14 -1.55
C GLN A 525 -9.33 -12.62 -1.01
N ILE A 526 -9.01 -11.37 -1.23
CA ILE A 526 -7.76 -10.79 -0.72
C ILE A 526 -7.71 -10.88 0.80
N ILE A 527 -8.77 -10.45 1.51
CA ILE A 527 -8.79 -10.56 2.98
C ILE A 527 -8.83 -12.01 3.46
N VAL A 528 -9.46 -12.89 2.70
CA VAL A 528 -9.43 -14.33 2.97
C VAL A 528 -8.01 -14.86 2.85
N SER A 529 -7.26 -14.45 1.83
CA SER A 529 -5.87 -14.88 1.61
C SER A 529 -4.93 -14.36 2.70
N TYR A 530 -5.09 -13.10 3.17
CA TYR A 530 -4.36 -12.59 4.33
C TYR A 530 -4.58 -13.45 5.58
N MET A 531 -5.82 -13.74 5.89
CA MET A 531 -6.17 -14.53 7.07
C MET A 531 -5.75 -15.98 6.91
N GLN A 532 -5.93 -16.57 5.73
CA GLN A 532 -5.46 -17.92 5.44
C GLN A 532 -3.94 -18.02 5.60
N ALA A 533 -3.19 -17.09 5.03
CA ALA A 533 -1.73 -17.06 5.13
C ALA A 533 -1.26 -16.94 6.59
N GLY A 534 -1.90 -16.08 7.39
CA GLY A 534 -1.62 -15.99 8.83
C GLY A 534 -1.92 -17.29 9.58
N LEU A 535 -3.04 -17.96 9.27
CA LEU A 535 -3.39 -19.27 9.83
C LEU A 535 -2.41 -20.37 9.40
N VAL A 536 -1.92 -20.33 8.17
CA VAL A 536 -0.88 -21.23 7.66
C VAL A 536 0.41 -21.05 8.46
N CYS A 537 0.87 -19.82 8.66
CA CYS A 537 2.04 -19.53 9.50
C CYS A 537 1.83 -19.98 10.96
N GLN A 538 0.64 -19.77 11.52
CA GLN A 538 0.29 -20.27 12.86
C GLN A 538 0.30 -21.79 12.92
N TYR A 539 -0.16 -22.48 11.88
CA TYR A 539 -0.10 -23.94 11.78
C TYR A 539 1.34 -24.42 11.73
N ILE A 540 2.18 -23.83 10.88
CA ILE A 540 3.60 -24.18 10.78
C ILE A 540 4.29 -24.03 12.14
N ASP A 541 4.12 -22.89 12.81
CA ASP A 541 4.68 -22.64 14.14
C ASP A 541 4.22 -23.68 15.18
N THR A 542 2.93 -24.02 15.15
CA THR A 542 2.34 -24.97 16.12
C THR A 542 2.77 -26.40 15.88
N ALA A 543 2.83 -26.85 14.61
CA ALA A 543 3.06 -28.24 14.26
C ALA A 543 4.54 -28.60 14.05
N PHE A 544 5.35 -27.64 13.58
CA PHE A 544 6.76 -27.87 13.20
C PHE A 544 7.74 -27.01 14.01
N GLY A 545 7.23 -26.06 14.80
CA GLY A 545 8.05 -25.15 15.60
C GLY A 545 8.46 -23.88 14.88
N ALA A 546 8.95 -22.93 15.67
CA ALA A 546 9.34 -21.59 15.19
C ALA A 546 10.43 -21.61 14.11
N GLU A 547 11.38 -22.55 14.23
CA GLU A 547 12.50 -22.69 13.31
C GLU A 547 12.07 -23.07 11.90
N ALA A 548 10.88 -23.66 11.73
CA ALA A 548 10.35 -23.99 10.41
C ALA A 548 10.03 -22.75 9.57
N LEU A 549 9.54 -21.64 10.21
CA LEU A 549 9.26 -20.40 9.50
C LEU A 549 10.55 -19.75 8.96
N SER A 550 11.60 -19.66 9.79
CA SER A 550 12.91 -19.15 9.33
C SER A 550 13.56 -20.09 8.30
N GLY A 551 13.41 -21.40 8.48
CA GLY A 551 13.86 -22.39 7.49
C GLY A 551 13.25 -22.17 6.10
N LEU A 552 11.93 -21.92 6.04
CA LEU A 552 11.24 -21.60 4.77
C LEU A 552 11.73 -20.27 4.18
N LEU A 553 11.94 -19.22 4.99
CA LEU A 553 12.50 -17.94 4.51
C LEU A 553 13.86 -18.14 3.82
N TYR A 554 14.73 -18.95 4.42
CA TYR A 554 16.05 -19.22 3.85
C TYR A 554 15.98 -20.08 2.59
N LYS A 555 15.01 -21.01 2.47
CA LYS A 555 14.80 -21.77 1.23
C LYS A 555 14.27 -20.89 0.10
N TYR A 556 13.39 -19.94 0.40
CA TYR A 556 12.99 -18.92 -0.59
C TYR A 556 14.18 -18.06 -1.03
N ARG A 557 15.05 -17.65 -0.11
CA ARG A 557 16.31 -16.96 -0.46
C ARG A 557 17.17 -17.76 -1.43
N ASP A 558 17.18 -19.08 -1.29
CA ASP A 558 17.90 -19.99 -2.17
C ASP A 558 17.18 -20.23 -3.52
N GLY A 559 16.01 -19.63 -3.72
CA GLY A 559 15.23 -19.64 -4.97
C GLY A 559 14.25 -20.80 -5.12
N LEU A 560 13.96 -21.56 -4.05
CA LEU A 560 13.00 -22.65 -4.10
C LEU A 560 11.57 -22.10 -4.22
N GLN A 561 10.71 -22.86 -4.91
CA GLN A 561 9.27 -22.60 -4.94
C GLN A 561 8.59 -23.15 -3.69
N THR A 562 7.35 -22.69 -3.42
CA THR A 562 6.60 -23.07 -2.21
C THR A 562 6.52 -24.58 -2.00
N SER A 563 6.24 -25.36 -3.04
CA SER A 563 6.14 -26.82 -2.94
C SER A 563 7.46 -27.46 -2.51
N GLU A 564 8.56 -27.06 -3.15
CA GLU A 564 9.90 -27.57 -2.87
C GLU A 564 10.36 -27.18 -1.46
N ALA A 565 10.09 -25.92 -1.06
CA ALA A 565 10.45 -25.42 0.27
C ALA A 565 9.72 -26.18 1.39
N ILE A 566 8.42 -26.48 1.20
CA ILE A 566 7.61 -27.26 2.14
C ILE A 566 8.19 -28.69 2.26
N GLU A 567 8.49 -29.37 1.16
CA GLU A 567 9.04 -30.71 1.18
C GLU A 567 10.42 -30.76 1.86
N GLU A 568 11.30 -29.79 1.56
CA GLU A 568 12.64 -29.77 2.16
C GLU A 568 12.66 -29.39 3.64
N VAL A 569 11.82 -28.44 4.08
CA VAL A 569 11.84 -27.94 5.47
C VAL A 569 10.92 -28.74 6.38
N LEU A 570 9.71 -29.06 5.91
CA LEU A 570 8.69 -29.71 6.75
C LEU A 570 8.68 -31.24 6.59
N GLY A 571 9.29 -31.77 5.51
CA GLY A 571 9.39 -33.21 5.26
C GLY A 571 8.08 -33.88 4.86
N ILE A 572 7.11 -33.10 4.38
CA ILE A 572 5.80 -33.56 3.90
C ILE A 572 5.48 -32.96 2.54
N THR A 573 4.62 -33.61 1.77
CA THR A 573 4.16 -33.07 0.48
C THR A 573 3.17 -31.90 0.68
N PRO A 574 3.02 -31.00 -0.32
CA PRO A 574 2.00 -29.94 -0.25
C PRO A 574 0.59 -30.45 -0.02
N GLN A 575 0.21 -31.59 -0.58
CA GLN A 575 -1.10 -32.20 -0.41
C GLN A 575 -1.32 -32.73 1.02
N GLU A 576 -0.27 -33.30 1.64
CA GLU A 576 -0.31 -33.67 3.06
C GLU A 576 -0.40 -32.45 3.94
N PHE A 577 0.35 -31.40 3.61
CA PHE A 577 0.27 -30.11 4.30
C PHE A 577 -1.15 -29.54 4.28
N ASP A 578 -1.78 -29.42 3.11
CA ASP A 578 -3.13 -28.87 2.95
C ASP A 578 -4.17 -29.70 3.73
N ARG A 579 -4.07 -31.02 3.69
CA ARG A 579 -4.95 -31.90 4.47
C ARG A 579 -4.84 -31.62 5.98
N ASP A 580 -3.60 -31.57 6.49
CA ASP A 580 -3.34 -31.42 7.92
C ASP A 580 -3.64 -30.00 8.41
N PHE A 581 -3.38 -28.97 7.56
CA PHE A 581 -3.80 -27.60 7.78
C PHE A 581 -5.33 -27.47 7.87
N ASN A 582 -6.07 -28.08 6.94
CA ASN A 582 -7.54 -28.08 7.00
C ASN A 582 -8.08 -28.75 8.27
N GLN A 583 -7.44 -29.83 8.74
CA GLN A 583 -7.77 -30.44 10.01
C GLN A 583 -7.47 -29.51 11.20
N PHE A 584 -6.35 -28.81 11.18
CA PHE A 584 -5.99 -27.80 12.20
C PHE A 584 -7.03 -26.69 12.27
N VAL A 585 -7.43 -26.09 11.12
CA VAL A 585 -8.48 -25.08 11.04
C VAL A 585 -9.80 -25.61 11.58
N ARG A 586 -10.21 -26.82 11.16
CA ARG A 586 -11.45 -27.44 11.60
C ARG A 586 -11.46 -27.73 13.10
N SER A 587 -10.33 -28.14 13.66
CA SER A 587 -10.22 -28.43 15.11
C SER A 587 -10.39 -27.16 15.97
N ARG A 588 -9.95 -25.99 15.47
CA ARG A 588 -10.00 -24.71 16.20
C ARG A 588 -11.29 -23.93 15.97
N HIS A 589 -11.84 -23.99 14.77
CA HIS A 589 -12.95 -23.16 14.34
C HIS A 589 -14.22 -23.95 14.02
N GLY A 590 -14.21 -25.30 14.13
CA GLY A 590 -15.37 -26.14 13.81
C GLY A 590 -16.65 -25.72 14.54
N GLY A 591 -16.55 -25.33 15.78
CA GLY A 591 -17.70 -24.87 16.56
C GLY A 591 -18.44 -23.69 15.94
N ILE A 592 -17.74 -22.67 15.49
CA ILE A 592 -18.34 -21.52 14.82
C ILE A 592 -18.75 -21.87 13.38
N LEU A 593 -17.96 -22.67 12.66
CA LEU A 593 -18.28 -23.07 11.27
C LEU A 593 -19.60 -23.85 11.19
N ASP A 594 -19.86 -24.70 12.16
CA ASP A 594 -21.12 -25.47 12.22
C ASP A 594 -22.33 -24.61 12.66
N ASN A 595 -22.08 -23.43 13.24
CA ASN A 595 -23.11 -22.55 13.82
C ASN A 595 -23.16 -21.14 13.21
N LEU A 596 -22.60 -20.90 12.01
CA LEU A 596 -22.56 -19.59 11.38
C LEU A 596 -23.93 -18.95 11.21
N GLU A 597 -24.94 -19.72 10.79
CA GLU A 597 -26.32 -19.23 10.66
C GLU A 597 -26.97 -18.85 12.01
N VAL A 598 -26.62 -19.61 13.06
CA VAL A 598 -27.06 -19.29 14.42
C VAL A 598 -26.43 -17.99 14.85
N TRP A 599 -25.12 -17.85 14.63
CA TRP A 599 -24.35 -16.65 14.96
C TRP A 599 -24.94 -15.41 14.28
N GLN A 600 -25.22 -15.47 12.96
CA GLN A 600 -25.81 -14.36 12.19
C GLN A 600 -27.19 -13.95 12.70
N ARG A 601 -28.09 -14.92 12.98
CA ARG A 601 -29.43 -14.65 13.50
C ARG A 601 -29.36 -14.05 14.90
N THR A 602 -28.51 -14.60 15.77
CA THR A 602 -28.34 -14.12 17.14
C THR A 602 -27.72 -12.72 17.16
N SER A 603 -26.73 -12.44 16.30
CA SER A 603 -26.12 -11.12 16.15
C SER A 603 -27.14 -10.07 15.69
N SER A 604 -27.99 -10.41 14.72
CA SER A 604 -29.06 -9.52 14.26
C SER A 604 -30.08 -9.24 15.37
N SER A 605 -30.45 -10.27 16.14
CA SER A 605 -31.35 -10.13 17.29
C SER A 605 -30.72 -9.28 18.41
N MET A 606 -29.42 -9.47 18.70
CA MET A 606 -28.68 -8.65 19.66
C MET A 606 -28.72 -7.17 19.27
N ARG A 607 -28.39 -6.84 18.01
CA ARG A 607 -28.46 -5.46 17.54
C ARG A 607 -29.85 -4.82 17.64
N GLN A 608 -30.89 -5.58 17.32
CA GLN A 608 -32.28 -5.11 17.46
C GLN A 608 -32.61 -4.82 18.91
N LYS A 609 -32.29 -5.74 19.84
CA LYS A 609 -32.55 -5.57 21.27
C LYS A 609 -31.76 -4.39 21.85
N LEU A 610 -30.50 -4.26 21.47
CA LEU A 610 -29.64 -3.13 21.84
C LEU A 610 -30.25 -1.79 21.39
N SER A 611 -30.74 -1.70 20.15
CA SER A 611 -31.34 -0.48 19.60
C SER A 611 -32.69 -0.11 20.25
N THR A 612 -33.40 -1.08 20.81
CA THR A 612 -34.72 -0.87 21.51
C THR A 612 -34.59 -0.71 23.01
N GLY A 613 -33.40 -0.80 23.59
CA GLY A 613 -33.16 -0.72 25.02
C GLY A 613 -33.61 -1.98 25.81
N ASP A 614 -33.79 -3.12 25.13
CA ASP A 614 -34.02 -4.40 25.81
C ASP A 614 -32.66 -4.93 26.34
N TRP A 615 -32.19 -4.34 27.45
CA TRP A 615 -30.92 -4.65 28.05
C TRP A 615 -30.80 -6.13 28.49
N PRO A 616 -31.80 -6.74 29.18
CA PRO A 616 -31.73 -8.15 29.53
C PRO A 616 -31.60 -9.05 28.29
N GLY A 617 -32.39 -8.76 27.24
CA GLY A 617 -32.33 -9.53 26.02
C GLY A 617 -31.01 -9.33 25.25
N THR A 618 -30.41 -8.14 25.30
CA THR A 618 -29.08 -7.87 24.74
C THR A 618 -28.02 -8.70 25.44
N ILE A 619 -28.05 -8.75 26.78
CA ILE A 619 -27.10 -9.54 27.58
C ILE A 619 -27.20 -11.04 27.25
N GLU A 620 -28.42 -11.56 27.09
CA GLU A 620 -28.64 -12.96 26.74
C GLU A 620 -28.04 -13.29 25.37
N MET A 621 -28.37 -12.50 24.35
CA MET A 621 -27.86 -12.71 22.99
C MET A 621 -26.35 -12.55 22.91
N ALA A 622 -25.77 -11.53 23.57
CA ALA A 622 -24.33 -11.31 23.59
C ALA A 622 -23.58 -12.50 24.22
N LYS A 623 -24.08 -13.07 25.31
CA LYS A 623 -23.48 -14.27 25.93
C LYS A 623 -23.51 -15.47 24.99
N GLN A 624 -24.67 -15.72 24.33
CA GLN A 624 -24.79 -16.81 23.34
C GLN A 624 -23.76 -16.66 22.20
N LEU A 625 -23.50 -15.45 21.72
CA LEU A 625 -22.51 -15.17 20.71
C LEU A 625 -21.09 -15.42 21.23
N LEU A 626 -20.79 -14.99 22.46
CA LEU A 626 -19.48 -15.19 23.08
C LEU A 626 -19.19 -16.66 23.44
N ASP A 627 -20.23 -17.45 23.70
CA ASP A 627 -20.08 -18.90 23.89
C ASP A 627 -19.68 -19.60 22.55
N LEU A 628 -20.11 -19.06 21.40
CA LEU A 628 -19.75 -19.58 20.08
C LEU A 628 -18.39 -19.08 19.59
N LEU A 629 -18.05 -17.83 19.89
CA LEU A 629 -16.83 -17.17 19.38
C LEU A 629 -16.28 -16.17 20.41
N PRO A 630 -15.61 -16.64 21.47
CA PRO A 630 -15.15 -15.80 22.58
C PRO A 630 -14.11 -14.75 22.17
N GLN A 631 -13.36 -14.98 21.09
CA GLN A 631 -12.32 -14.06 20.61
C GLN A 631 -12.85 -12.99 19.66
N TYR A 632 -14.15 -12.91 19.37
CA TYR A 632 -14.66 -11.95 18.40
C TYR A 632 -14.74 -10.53 18.98
N VAL A 633 -13.93 -9.63 18.43
CA VAL A 633 -13.81 -8.20 18.80
C VAL A 633 -14.03 -7.26 17.61
N GLY A 634 -14.69 -7.73 16.57
CA GLY A 634 -15.02 -6.94 15.38
C GLY A 634 -15.97 -5.76 15.66
N PRO A 635 -16.38 -4.99 14.61
CA PRO A 635 -17.16 -3.76 14.78
C PRO A 635 -18.45 -3.91 15.59
N ASP A 636 -19.15 -5.03 15.46
CA ASP A 636 -20.38 -5.35 16.19
C ASP A 636 -20.09 -6.30 17.37
N SER A 637 -18.99 -6.07 18.09
CA SER A 637 -18.54 -6.96 19.16
C SER A 637 -19.61 -7.20 20.21
N PRO A 638 -19.92 -8.47 20.50
CA PRO A 638 -20.84 -8.80 21.59
C PRO A 638 -20.35 -8.30 22.96
N TYR A 639 -19.05 -8.15 23.16
CA TYR A 639 -18.47 -7.56 24.38
C TYR A 639 -18.89 -6.12 24.59
N LEU A 640 -18.90 -5.29 23.54
CA LEU A 640 -19.32 -3.89 23.63
C LEU A 640 -20.80 -3.77 23.92
N ALA A 641 -21.64 -4.57 23.25
CA ALA A 641 -23.06 -4.63 23.50
C ALA A 641 -23.37 -5.12 24.92
N LEU A 642 -22.65 -6.15 25.39
CA LEU A 642 -22.76 -6.69 26.74
C LEU A 642 -22.42 -5.64 27.79
N ALA A 643 -21.30 -4.97 27.64
CA ALA A 643 -20.82 -3.96 28.57
C ALA A 643 -21.82 -2.78 28.66
N HIS A 644 -22.28 -2.30 27.51
CA HIS A 644 -23.28 -1.21 27.47
C HIS A 644 -24.59 -1.60 28.16
N ALA A 645 -25.16 -2.76 27.87
CA ALA A 645 -26.40 -3.23 28.50
C ALA A 645 -26.25 -3.46 30.03
N GLN A 646 -25.08 -3.94 30.45
CA GLN A 646 -24.76 -4.10 31.88
C GLN A 646 -24.61 -2.76 32.61
N GLU A 647 -23.99 -1.75 31.93
CA GLU A 647 -23.89 -0.40 32.49
C GLU A 647 -25.28 0.23 32.68
N GLU A 648 -26.16 0.15 31.69
CA GLU A 648 -27.52 0.66 31.75
C GLU A 648 -28.36 0.02 32.92
N LEU A 649 -28.05 -1.22 33.26
CA LEU A 649 -28.66 -1.91 34.40
C LEU A 649 -27.92 -1.67 35.73
N GLY A 650 -26.93 -0.82 35.79
CA GLY A 650 -26.12 -0.55 36.97
C GLY A 650 -25.18 -1.70 37.39
N GLN A 651 -24.93 -2.67 36.49
CA GLN A 651 -24.10 -3.85 36.73
C GLN A 651 -22.62 -3.55 36.38
N ARG A 652 -22.06 -2.49 36.95
CA ARG A 652 -20.71 -1.95 36.59
C ARG A 652 -19.61 -3.01 36.61
N ARG A 653 -19.56 -3.89 37.65
CA ARG A 653 -18.50 -4.92 37.73
C ARG A 653 -18.53 -5.88 36.56
N GLN A 654 -19.70 -6.24 36.07
CA GLN A 654 -19.87 -7.11 34.91
C GLN A 654 -19.44 -6.35 33.63
N ALA A 655 -19.81 -5.08 33.49
CA ALA A 655 -19.39 -4.24 32.38
C ALA A 655 -17.85 -4.10 32.31
N VAL A 656 -17.19 -3.88 33.44
CA VAL A 656 -15.70 -3.89 33.55
C VAL A 656 -15.13 -5.22 33.07
N ALA A 657 -15.70 -6.35 33.49
CA ALA A 657 -15.23 -7.65 33.03
C ALA A 657 -15.43 -7.86 31.52
N ALA A 658 -16.56 -7.42 30.95
CA ALA A 658 -16.82 -7.51 29.52
C ALA A 658 -15.84 -6.67 28.72
N LEU A 659 -15.59 -5.40 29.09
CA LEU A 659 -14.62 -4.54 28.41
C LEU A 659 -13.18 -5.03 28.60
N LYS A 660 -12.84 -5.60 29.74
CA LYS A 660 -11.50 -6.20 29.95
C LYS A 660 -11.28 -7.38 29.02
N ASN A 661 -12.27 -8.25 28.86
CA ASN A 661 -12.20 -9.36 27.90
C ASN A 661 -12.11 -8.85 26.45
N PHE A 662 -12.87 -7.79 26.10
CA PHE A 662 -12.75 -7.13 24.81
C PHE A 662 -11.30 -6.69 24.54
N TRP A 663 -10.70 -5.94 25.46
CA TRP A 663 -9.32 -5.46 25.37
C TRP A 663 -8.31 -6.61 25.28
N GLN A 664 -8.44 -7.63 26.16
CA GLN A 664 -7.53 -8.78 26.19
C GLN A 664 -7.59 -9.66 24.93
N ASN A 665 -8.70 -9.65 24.20
CA ASN A 665 -8.82 -10.30 22.88
C ASN A 665 -8.41 -9.39 21.72
N GLY A 666 -7.78 -8.24 22.00
CA GLY A 666 -7.28 -7.34 20.97
C GLY A 666 -8.31 -6.32 20.46
N GLY A 667 -9.37 -6.08 21.17
CA GLY A 667 -10.31 -4.99 20.86
C GLY A 667 -9.67 -3.62 21.13
N TYR A 668 -9.94 -2.64 20.25
CA TYR A 668 -9.28 -1.32 20.26
C TYR A 668 -10.24 -0.12 20.08
N ASP A 669 -11.48 -0.24 20.55
CA ASP A 669 -12.41 0.90 20.55
C ASP A 669 -11.96 1.96 21.59
N PRO A 670 -11.58 3.21 21.20
CA PRO A 670 -11.02 4.20 22.12
C PRO A 670 -12.00 4.64 23.21
N VAL A 671 -13.29 4.72 22.87
CA VAL A 671 -14.33 5.16 23.81
C VAL A 671 -14.51 4.10 24.90
N ALA A 672 -14.62 2.85 24.50
CA ALA A 672 -14.77 1.72 25.42
C ALA A 672 -13.52 1.56 26.30
N LEU A 673 -12.32 1.70 25.74
CA LEU A 673 -11.06 1.54 26.49
C LEU A 673 -10.82 2.70 27.46
N LYS A 674 -11.09 3.96 27.08
CA LYS A 674 -11.04 5.11 28.01
C LYS A 674 -12.01 4.91 29.18
N ARG A 675 -13.22 4.43 28.91
CA ARG A 675 -14.21 4.10 29.93
C ARG A 675 -13.72 2.99 30.87
N LEU A 676 -13.18 1.92 30.32
CA LEU A 676 -12.59 0.83 31.09
C LEU A 676 -11.46 1.33 32.01
N SER A 677 -10.54 2.10 31.47
CA SER A 677 -9.43 2.68 32.24
C SER A 677 -9.94 3.54 33.41
N GLY A 678 -10.92 4.43 33.17
CA GLY A 678 -11.52 5.26 34.22
C GLY A 678 -12.15 4.41 35.31
N TRP A 679 -12.89 3.37 34.97
CA TRP A 679 -13.49 2.48 35.99
C TRP A 679 -12.45 1.68 36.78
N LEU A 680 -11.38 1.18 36.13
CA LEU A 680 -10.29 0.50 36.81
C LEU A 680 -9.55 1.43 37.77
N TYR A 681 -9.32 2.67 37.36
CA TYR A 681 -8.68 3.66 38.23
C TYR A 681 -9.52 3.98 39.46
N GLU A 682 -10.84 4.18 39.34
CA GLU A 682 -11.76 4.36 40.45
C GLU A 682 -11.82 3.14 41.38
N GLU A 683 -11.54 1.93 40.90
CA GLU A 683 -11.41 0.69 41.65
C GLU A 683 -10.02 0.52 42.32
N ASN A 684 -9.12 1.52 42.26
CA ASN A 684 -7.73 1.48 42.74
C ASN A 684 -6.86 0.42 42.02
N ARG A 685 -7.15 0.14 40.75
CA ARG A 685 -6.42 -0.78 39.87
C ARG A 685 -5.58 0.05 38.87
N SER A 686 -4.78 1.00 39.41
CA SER A 686 -4.06 2.01 38.60
C SER A 686 -3.13 1.38 37.54
N GLY A 687 -2.44 0.28 37.86
CA GLY A 687 -1.57 -0.41 36.89
C GLY A 687 -2.34 -0.89 35.66
N GLU A 688 -3.48 -1.55 35.86
CA GLU A 688 -4.32 -2.01 34.75
C GLU A 688 -4.94 -0.83 33.98
N ALA A 689 -5.34 0.23 34.69
CA ALA A 689 -5.87 1.44 34.08
C ALA A 689 -4.85 2.09 33.11
N ILE A 690 -3.60 2.19 33.56
CA ILE A 690 -2.46 2.71 32.75
C ILE A 690 -2.24 1.83 31.51
N ASP A 691 -2.24 0.50 31.65
CA ASP A 691 -1.99 -0.42 30.54
C ASP A 691 -3.10 -0.32 29.47
N VAL A 692 -4.37 -0.24 29.90
CA VAL A 692 -5.51 -0.03 28.99
C VAL A 692 -5.38 1.32 28.27
N LEU A 693 -5.06 2.40 29.01
CA LEU A 693 -4.99 3.74 28.44
C LEU A 693 -3.82 3.89 27.47
N ARG A 694 -2.70 3.20 27.74
CA ARG A 694 -1.56 3.13 26.80
C ARG A 694 -1.93 2.49 25.47
N SER A 695 -2.80 1.47 25.48
CA SER A 695 -3.23 0.84 24.23
C SER A 695 -4.08 1.77 23.35
N VAL A 696 -4.72 2.79 23.94
CA VAL A 696 -5.46 3.81 23.18
C VAL A 696 -4.51 4.70 22.36
N ASN A 697 -3.29 4.96 22.82
CA ASN A 697 -2.27 5.69 22.06
C ASN A 697 -1.90 5.01 20.72
N LEU A 698 -2.14 3.71 20.61
CA LEU A 698 -1.91 2.96 19.37
C LEU A 698 -3.05 3.11 18.35
N VAL A 699 -4.11 3.81 18.75
CA VAL A 699 -5.30 4.07 17.93
C VAL A 699 -5.49 5.58 17.70
N ASP A 700 -5.39 6.37 18.77
CA ASP A 700 -5.63 7.81 18.77
C ASP A 700 -4.54 8.55 19.57
N PRO A 701 -3.30 8.64 19.02
CA PRO A 701 -2.18 9.29 19.72
C PRO A 701 -2.24 10.82 19.68
N LEU A 702 -3.25 11.42 19.04
CA LEU A 702 -3.41 12.86 18.94
C LEU A 702 -4.44 13.43 19.94
N ASP A 703 -4.98 12.56 20.81
CA ASP A 703 -5.90 12.95 21.85
C ASP A 703 -5.16 13.57 23.05
N GLN A 704 -5.25 14.89 23.20
CA GLN A 704 -4.63 15.64 24.29
C GLN A 704 -5.07 15.21 25.69
N GLU A 705 -6.37 14.91 25.86
CA GLU A 705 -6.94 14.51 27.14
C GLU A 705 -6.41 13.15 27.57
N LEU A 706 -6.23 12.25 26.62
CA LEU A 706 -5.60 10.94 26.81
C LEU A 706 -4.22 11.09 27.46
N HIS A 707 -3.34 11.90 26.84
CA HIS A 707 -1.98 12.11 27.34
C HIS A 707 -1.95 12.79 28.72
N GLY A 708 -2.82 13.77 28.93
CA GLY A 708 -2.95 14.41 30.23
C GLY A 708 -3.36 13.45 31.34
N THR A 709 -4.38 12.63 31.07
CA THR A 709 -4.93 11.65 32.03
C THR A 709 -3.93 10.52 32.29
N LEU A 710 -3.28 10.01 31.24
CA LEU A 710 -2.25 8.98 31.37
C LEU A 710 -1.06 9.49 32.19
N GLY A 711 -0.63 10.73 31.91
CA GLY A 711 0.43 11.39 32.67
C GLY A 711 0.07 11.57 34.15
N ASP A 712 -1.17 11.96 34.49
CA ASP A 712 -1.64 12.08 35.86
C ASP A 712 -1.58 10.72 36.59
N MET A 713 -2.09 9.65 35.96
CA MET A 713 -2.02 8.29 36.54
C MET A 713 -0.58 7.78 36.73
N LEU A 714 0.30 8.09 35.75
CA LEU A 714 1.73 7.72 35.82
C LEU A 714 2.46 8.47 36.93
N LEU A 715 2.18 9.78 37.11
CA LEU A 715 2.79 10.59 38.14
C LEU A 715 2.38 10.10 39.56
N GLU A 716 1.11 9.77 39.73
CA GLU A 716 0.61 9.17 40.98
C GLU A 716 1.19 7.77 41.28
N ALA A 717 1.53 7.02 40.23
CA ALA A 717 2.21 5.75 40.31
C ALA A 717 3.74 5.87 40.47
N GLU A 718 4.27 7.06 40.75
CA GLU A 718 5.69 7.38 40.94
C GLU A 718 6.56 7.12 39.66
N ARG A 719 5.91 7.10 38.47
CA ARG A 719 6.56 6.90 37.16
C ARG A 719 6.78 8.26 36.47
N ALA A 720 7.44 9.19 37.15
CA ALA A 720 7.55 10.60 36.75
C ALA A 720 8.20 10.81 35.39
N GLN A 721 9.17 9.99 34.98
CA GLN A 721 9.82 10.09 33.68
C GLN A 721 8.84 9.79 32.53
N GLU A 722 7.98 8.80 32.70
CA GLU A 722 6.97 8.46 31.72
C GLU A 722 5.82 9.50 31.72
N ALA A 723 5.43 10.00 32.91
CA ALA A 723 4.48 11.11 33.02
C ALA A 723 4.98 12.36 32.29
N LEU A 724 6.27 12.67 32.40
CA LEU A 724 6.89 13.80 31.72
C LEU A 724 6.79 13.66 30.20
N MET A 725 7.00 12.45 29.66
CA MET A 725 6.83 12.18 28.23
C MET A 725 5.38 12.45 27.78
N GLU A 726 4.40 11.93 28.52
CA GLU A 726 2.98 12.13 28.18
C GLU A 726 2.56 13.60 28.26
N TYR A 727 2.99 14.31 29.29
CA TYR A 727 2.72 15.74 29.44
C TYR A 727 3.40 16.59 28.35
N SER A 728 4.61 16.22 27.91
CA SER A 728 5.28 16.92 26.83
C SER A 728 4.54 16.75 25.48
N ILE A 729 3.98 15.56 25.25
CA ILE A 729 3.11 15.31 24.10
C ILE A 729 1.83 16.15 24.20
N ALA A 730 1.14 16.11 25.35
CA ALA A 730 -0.05 16.92 25.58
C ALA A 730 0.18 18.43 25.33
N LEU A 731 1.32 18.94 25.79
CA LEU A 731 1.70 20.34 25.57
C LEU A 731 2.01 20.64 24.10
N ALA A 732 2.70 19.73 23.39
CA ALA A 732 3.03 19.87 21.98
C ALA A 732 1.79 19.85 21.06
N LEU A 733 0.73 19.16 21.46
CA LEU A 733 -0.57 19.16 20.83
C LEU A 733 -1.36 20.49 21.03
N ASN A 734 -0.75 21.48 21.64
CA ASN A 734 -1.28 22.83 21.83
C ASN A 734 -2.63 22.87 22.59
N PRO A 735 -2.68 22.44 23.85
CA PRO A 735 -3.89 22.37 24.66
C PRO A 735 -4.56 23.72 24.85
N HIS A 736 -5.89 23.72 25.01
CA HIS A 736 -6.63 24.94 25.37
C HIS A 736 -6.21 25.49 26.74
N ASP A 737 -6.04 24.61 27.73
CA ASP A 737 -5.55 24.95 29.07
C ASP A 737 -4.04 24.72 29.18
N LYS A 738 -3.28 25.69 28.65
CA LYS A 738 -1.80 25.68 28.73
C LYS A 738 -1.28 25.87 30.17
N ALA A 739 -2.06 26.52 31.03
CA ALA A 739 -1.64 26.70 32.43
C ALA A 739 -1.60 25.37 33.16
N THR A 740 -2.66 24.57 33.06
CA THR A 740 -2.67 23.22 33.63
C THR A 740 -1.62 22.33 32.98
N ALA A 741 -1.41 22.39 31.65
CA ALA A 741 -0.37 21.61 30.97
C ALA A 741 1.05 21.93 31.52
N ASN A 742 1.39 23.20 31.66
CA ASN A 742 2.66 23.61 32.26
C ASN A 742 2.78 23.20 33.74
N TYR A 743 1.71 23.28 34.52
CA TYR A 743 1.71 22.80 35.90
C TYR A 743 1.97 21.29 35.99
N ARG A 744 1.39 20.49 35.10
CA ARG A 744 1.65 19.05 35.02
C ARG A 744 3.12 18.76 34.69
N MET A 745 3.70 19.48 33.70
CA MET A 745 5.15 19.40 33.41
C MET A 745 6.00 19.73 34.64
N ALA A 746 5.67 20.82 35.33
CA ALA A 746 6.36 21.24 36.53
C ALA A 746 6.30 20.16 37.64
N SER A 747 5.13 19.56 37.83
CA SER A 747 4.92 18.51 38.85
C SER A 747 5.77 17.27 38.57
N ALA A 748 5.87 16.83 37.32
CA ALA A 748 6.73 15.73 36.91
C ALA A 748 8.22 16.06 37.09
N HIS A 749 8.65 17.27 36.67
CA HIS A 749 10.04 17.72 36.91
C HIS A 749 10.37 17.81 38.39
N HIS A 750 9.46 18.29 39.21
CA HIS A 750 9.64 18.34 40.66
C HIS A 750 9.86 16.93 41.25
N GLN A 751 9.05 15.95 40.85
CA GLN A 751 9.20 14.57 41.36
C GLN A 751 10.53 13.93 40.92
N LEU A 752 11.07 14.35 39.74
CA LEU A 752 12.38 13.93 39.26
C LEU A 752 13.56 14.68 39.90
N GLY A 753 13.30 15.69 40.75
CA GLY A 753 14.33 16.54 41.35
C GLY A 753 14.88 17.61 40.42
N ASN A 754 14.28 17.80 39.25
CA ASN A 754 14.66 18.79 38.24
C ASN A 754 14.06 20.18 38.59
N ASN A 755 14.54 20.78 39.67
CA ASN A 755 13.91 21.96 40.30
C ASN A 755 13.91 23.20 39.40
N GLU A 756 14.94 23.42 38.58
CA GLU A 756 15.04 24.55 37.63
C GLU A 756 13.94 24.44 36.56
N GLN A 757 13.83 23.28 35.91
CA GLN A 757 12.80 23.06 34.90
C GLN A 757 11.38 23.12 35.49
N SER A 758 11.20 22.61 36.71
CA SER A 758 9.93 22.72 37.43
C SER A 758 9.57 24.20 37.65
N GLN A 759 10.53 25.02 38.13
CA GLN A 759 10.31 26.46 38.32
C GLN A 759 9.96 27.19 37.03
N ASP A 760 10.65 26.90 35.94
CA ASP A 760 10.38 27.51 34.63
C ASP A 760 8.94 27.24 34.15
N HIS A 761 8.49 26.00 34.25
CA HIS A 761 7.11 25.62 33.89
C HIS A 761 6.08 26.22 34.85
N LEU A 762 6.38 26.35 36.16
CA LEU A 762 5.48 27.03 37.09
C LEU A 762 5.32 28.54 36.75
N LEU A 763 6.41 29.21 36.39
CA LEU A 763 6.35 30.60 35.97
C LEU A 763 5.53 30.76 34.70
N GLN A 764 5.71 29.87 33.70
CA GLN A 764 4.87 29.86 32.50
C GLN A 764 3.40 29.63 32.82
N ALA A 765 3.08 28.73 33.74
CA ALA A 765 1.70 28.48 34.18
C ALA A 765 1.09 29.71 34.84
N LEU A 766 1.86 30.43 35.67
CA LEU A 766 1.40 31.64 36.38
C LEU A 766 1.32 32.88 35.48
N ASP A 767 2.16 32.97 34.44
CA ASP A 767 2.01 34.00 33.39
C ASP A 767 0.68 33.87 32.65
N LEU A 768 0.26 32.62 32.37
CA LEU A 768 -1.02 32.34 31.71
C LEU A 768 -2.23 32.47 32.65
N ALA A 769 -2.07 32.07 33.91
CA ALA A 769 -3.11 32.08 34.94
C ALA A 769 -2.54 32.52 36.30
N PRO A 770 -2.43 33.83 36.57
CA PRO A 770 -1.77 34.32 37.81
C PRO A 770 -2.38 33.80 39.11
N ASN A 771 -3.69 33.45 39.10
CA ASN A 771 -4.42 32.95 40.26
C ASN A 771 -4.45 31.42 40.37
N PHE A 772 -3.64 30.71 39.61
CA PHE A 772 -3.61 29.25 39.61
C PHE A 772 -2.95 28.72 40.90
N ARG A 773 -3.76 28.45 41.89
CA ARG A 773 -3.33 28.08 43.24
C ARG A 773 -2.40 26.86 43.31
N PRO A 774 -2.62 25.78 42.54
CA PRO A 774 -1.71 24.64 42.56
C PRO A 774 -0.26 25.02 42.18
N ALA A 775 -0.09 25.81 41.11
CA ALA A 775 1.22 26.30 40.70
C ALA A 775 1.88 27.23 41.71
N GLN A 776 1.10 28.13 42.34
CA GLN A 776 1.62 28.99 43.39
C GLN A 776 2.12 28.18 44.60
N ARG A 777 1.40 27.14 45.03
CA ARG A 777 1.81 26.28 46.13
C ARG A 777 3.11 25.53 45.82
N LEU A 778 3.19 24.87 44.69
CA LEU A 778 4.37 24.12 44.30
C LEU A 778 5.59 25.05 44.16
N LEU A 779 5.42 26.26 43.61
CA LEU A 779 6.53 27.23 43.52
C LEU A 779 7.02 27.65 44.89
N LEU A 780 6.11 27.91 45.86
CA LEU A 780 6.49 28.26 47.25
C LEU A 780 7.23 27.09 47.93
N ASP A 781 6.80 25.86 47.71
CA ASP A 781 7.47 24.69 48.30
C ASP A 781 8.88 24.49 47.72
N LEU A 782 9.08 24.68 46.42
CA LEU A 782 10.40 24.68 45.77
C LEU A 782 11.33 25.75 46.34
N MET A 783 10.82 26.96 46.58
CA MET A 783 11.62 28.06 47.15
C MET A 783 12.04 27.80 48.62
N ARG A 784 11.22 27.10 49.40
CA ARG A 784 11.55 26.73 50.78
C ARG A 784 12.63 25.65 50.85
N THR A 785 12.51 24.61 50.01
CA THR A 785 13.52 23.55 49.94
C THR A 785 14.85 23.99 49.39
N GLY A 786 14.89 25.02 48.51
CA GLY A 786 16.12 25.62 48.00
C GLY A 786 16.87 26.48 49.00
N THR A 787 16.19 27.05 50.00
CA THR A 787 16.84 27.83 51.10
C THR A 787 17.44 26.90 52.20
N ASP A 788 16.84 25.73 52.44
CA ASP A 788 17.36 24.78 53.45
C ASP A 788 18.64 24.03 52.99
N ASN A 789 18.91 23.94 51.70
CA ASN A 789 20.13 23.35 51.12
C ASN A 789 21.31 24.33 51.03
N GLN A 790 21.15 25.61 51.43
CA GLN A 790 22.22 26.62 51.43
C GLN A 790 22.76 26.89 52.84
N HIS A 791 22.28 26.19 53.86
CA HIS A 791 22.75 26.21 55.24
C HIS A 791 23.27 24.81 55.62
#